data_f181456c5025481056cdacae97ea6746
#
_entry.id   f181456c5025481056cdacae97ea6746
#
_cell.length_a   1.000
_cell.length_b   1.000
_cell.length_c   1.000
_cell.angle_alpha   90.00
_cell.angle_beta   90.00
_cell.angle_gamma   90.00
#
_symmetry.space_group_name_H-M   'P 1'
#
loop_
_entity.id
_entity.type
_entity.pdbx_description
1 polymer ?
#
loop_
_entity_poly.entity_id
_entity_poly.type
_entity_poly.pdbx_seq_one_letter_code
_entity_poly.pdbx_strand_id
1 'polypeptide(L)'
;MENVHQAAEEDDLYSGYNDFNPAFYSEFENDVGFQQAVRTTYGRRPPVRNVCIVFVFVTREPLLDLPEEKLKLLEKKINTLIEESCMAQSTGNLQLALDKAKEAHREERALVKQREQSGSADHINLDLTYSVQLNLANQYEKNEMHPEALSSYKAIVKNKMFSNAGRLKVNMGNIYYKQKNYHKAIKFYRMALDQISNAHKDMRSKIKHSIAVVFIAMGQYSDAITSLEDIMSETPNITAGFNLILCYHAAGDREKMKKAFQKLISVPLGISDEDKYIPPNDDTSSKMVIEAIKNDKLSQMERDLKARAEKYITTAAKLICPAMDASFASEFDWCVDMVKNSQYVQLANDLEFHKAMTCLRQKDHNQAKEILKTFEKKDSKMKSAAATNLSFIYFQEKDFDQADKYADLAMSADHYNPAALTNKGNTVFVKQDYEKAAEFYKEALRNDSLCTESLHNLGLAYKRLNHLEEALDCFLKLHAILKNSDQVMYQLADIYELMGDRQQAIKWLMQVICVTPTDPHVLAKLGKLHNDEGDKSQALHYYSESFRLFPCKIDVIEWLGVHYIESQFFEKATQYFERATLIQPTQVKWQLMEASCYRKSGNYQKALETYKEIHRKFPENVDCLCFLVRLSTDMGLKEVQEYATKLKKAEKMKEIREQVDVQILQLDCLFLQPCDSNHSSGSSRGERLSAKMRSLTVSNEPYEADSQKELDASYMDPLGPQIERPKTGAKKRVDDDDDFGDEELGDDLLPE
;
A
#
# COMPACT_ATOMS: atom_id res chain seq x y z
N MET A 1 12.50 -9.30 -6.38
CA MET A 1 13.44 -8.74 -7.34
C MET A 1 13.37 -7.22 -7.43
N GLU A 2 12.22 -6.60 -7.39
CA GLU A 2 12.10 -5.12 -7.36
C GLU A 2 12.83 -4.46 -6.19
N ASN A 3 12.84 -5.08 -5.00
CA ASN A 3 13.56 -4.55 -3.83
C ASN A 3 15.10 -4.62 -3.95
N VAL A 4 15.64 -5.43 -4.86
CA VAL A 4 17.10 -5.51 -5.11
C VAL A 4 17.56 -4.35 -5.98
N HIS A 5 16.71 -3.90 -6.91
CA HIS A 5 17.01 -2.73 -7.74
C HIS A 5 16.92 -1.40 -6.98
N GLN A 6 15.92 -1.25 -6.06
CA GLN A 6 15.78 -0.02 -5.27
C GLN A 6 16.95 0.21 -4.31
N ALA A 7 17.54 -0.85 -3.74
CA ALA A 7 18.69 -0.70 -2.85
C ALA A 7 19.99 -0.29 -3.60
N ALA A 8 20.03 -0.51 -4.92
CA ALA A 8 21.20 -0.18 -5.76
C ALA A 8 21.11 1.23 -6.40
N GLU A 9 19.91 1.82 -6.46
CA GLU A 9 19.68 3.12 -7.11
C GLU A 9 19.90 4.33 -6.20
N GLU A 10 19.90 4.16 -4.87
CA GLU A 10 19.97 5.28 -3.91
C GLU A 10 21.39 5.71 -3.52
N ASP A 11 22.42 4.92 -3.82
CA ASP A 11 23.82 5.30 -3.56
C ASP A 11 24.48 5.89 -4.82
N ASP A 12 24.39 7.22 -4.97
CA ASP A 12 25.28 7.98 -5.85
C ASP A 12 26.68 7.91 -5.25
N LEU A 13 27.41 6.83 -5.61
CA LEU A 13 28.71 6.44 -5.04
C LEU A 13 29.79 7.54 -5.14
N TYR A 14 29.49 8.63 -5.85
CA TYR A 14 30.46 9.67 -6.19
C TYR A 14 30.05 11.09 -5.80
N SER A 15 28.89 11.31 -5.21
CA SER A 15 28.52 12.65 -4.72
C SER A 15 29.42 13.13 -3.56
N GLY A 16 30.09 12.21 -2.89
CA GLY A 16 31.02 12.51 -1.80
C GLY A 16 32.50 12.59 -2.16
N TYR A 17 32.87 12.36 -3.45
CA TYR A 17 34.29 12.35 -3.87
C TYR A 17 34.73 13.56 -4.69
N ASN A 18 33.87 14.50 -4.93
CA ASN A 18 34.32 15.82 -5.28
C ASN A 18 34.81 16.47 -3.98
N ASP A 19 36.12 16.45 -3.74
CA ASP A 19 36.78 17.24 -2.68
C ASP A 19 36.48 18.75 -2.81
N PHE A 20 35.75 19.14 -3.83
CA PHE A 20 35.11 20.42 -4.08
C PHE A 20 33.58 20.23 -4.16
N ASN A 21 32.93 20.15 -3.01
CA ASN A 21 31.50 20.37 -2.93
C ASN A 21 31.25 21.84 -2.53
N PRO A 22 30.96 22.74 -3.49
CA PRO A 22 30.73 24.16 -3.19
C PRO A 22 29.49 24.36 -2.31
N ALA A 23 28.58 23.37 -2.24
CA ALA A 23 27.42 23.39 -1.34
C ALA A 23 27.84 23.49 0.14
N PHE A 24 29.02 23.01 0.50
CA PHE A 24 29.52 23.09 1.86
C PHE A 24 29.91 24.53 2.25
N TYR A 25 30.30 25.38 1.28
CA TYR A 25 30.66 26.76 1.52
C TYR A 25 29.47 27.72 1.32
N SER A 26 28.51 27.43 0.48
CA SER A 26 27.38 28.33 0.21
C SER A 26 26.35 28.38 1.33
N GLU A 27 26.21 27.33 2.14
CA GLU A 27 25.35 27.34 3.32
C GLU A 27 25.92 28.20 4.46
N PHE A 28 27.25 28.31 4.55
CA PHE A 28 27.91 29.18 5.53
C PHE A 28 27.90 30.66 5.16
N GLU A 29 27.81 31.04 3.89
CA GLU A 29 27.71 32.45 3.47
C GLU A 29 26.39 33.13 3.87
N ASN A 30 25.31 32.36 4.02
CA ASN A 30 24.00 32.87 4.43
C ASN A 30 23.73 32.79 5.93
N ASP A 31 24.64 32.19 6.71
CA ASP A 31 24.55 32.18 8.17
C ASP A 31 25.04 33.50 8.75
N VAL A 32 24.13 34.22 9.38
CA VAL A 32 24.40 35.49 10.05
C VAL A 32 25.54 35.36 11.09
N GLY A 33 25.69 34.18 11.72
CA GLY A 33 26.74 33.83 12.65
C GLY A 33 28.12 33.75 12.00
N PHE A 34 28.22 33.12 10.82
CA PHE A 34 29.48 33.01 10.08
C PHE A 34 29.95 34.36 9.52
N GLN A 35 29.03 35.17 8.99
CA GLN A 35 29.35 36.53 8.55
C GLN A 35 29.82 37.40 9.70
N GLN A 36 29.30 37.20 10.90
CA GLN A 36 29.72 37.91 12.08
C GLN A 36 31.11 37.46 12.60
N ALA A 37 31.40 36.16 12.53
CA ALA A 37 32.70 35.59 12.86
C ALA A 37 33.81 36.05 11.88
N VAL A 38 33.53 36.08 10.59
CA VAL A 38 34.46 36.60 9.57
C VAL A 38 34.71 38.09 9.74
N ARG A 39 33.69 38.85 10.12
CA ARG A 39 33.86 40.31 10.43
C ARG A 39 34.65 40.57 11.69
N THR A 40 34.72 39.68 12.66
CA THR A 40 35.48 39.85 13.91
C THR A 40 36.94 39.45 13.79
N THR A 41 37.33 38.63 12.80
CA THR A 41 38.74 38.20 12.57
C THR A 41 39.54 39.13 11.70
N TYR A 42 38.91 40.01 10.91
CA TYR A 42 39.63 41.05 10.16
C TYR A 42 39.49 42.43 10.84
N GLY A 43 40.48 42.77 11.62
CA GLY A 43 40.96 44.05 12.07
C GLY A 43 39.92 45.16 12.38
N ARG A 44 39.77 45.46 13.65
CA ARG A 44 39.15 46.71 14.14
C ARG A 44 39.72 47.93 13.42
N ARG A 45 38.90 48.62 12.63
CA ARG A 45 39.11 50.03 12.30
C ARG A 45 38.28 50.92 13.26
N PRO A 46 38.82 52.02 13.76
CA PRO A 46 38.10 52.94 14.68
C PRO A 46 36.97 53.69 13.94
N PRO A 47 35.95 54.19 14.65
CA PRO A 47 34.83 54.87 14.04
C PRO A 47 35.22 56.19 13.47
N VAL A 48 35.07 56.45 12.21
CA VAL A 48 35.18 57.74 11.56
C VAL A 48 33.80 58.41 11.52
N ARG A 49 33.76 59.60 12.13
CA ARG A 49 32.61 60.51 12.12
C ARG A 49 32.11 60.81 10.70
N ASN A 50 30.80 60.91 10.58
CA ASN A 50 30.10 61.38 9.38
C ASN A 50 30.60 62.79 8.97
N VAL A 51 31.30 62.80 7.85
CA VAL A 51 31.44 64.01 7.02
C VAL A 51 30.88 63.61 5.65
N CYS A 52 29.79 64.28 5.29
CA CYS A 52 29.27 64.18 3.91
C CYS A 52 30.29 64.87 2.98
N ILE A 53 31.13 64.04 2.35
CA ILE A 53 31.90 64.45 1.16
C ILE A 53 31.24 63.82 -0.02
N VAL A 54 30.64 64.67 -0.86
CA VAL A 54 30.17 64.27 -2.22
C VAL A 54 31.40 63.87 -3.01
N PHE A 55 31.74 62.61 -3.06
CA PHE A 55 32.70 62.11 -4.03
C PHE A 55 32.01 62.00 -5.38
N VAL A 56 32.35 62.92 -6.24
CA VAL A 56 32.22 62.71 -7.69
C VAL A 56 33.07 61.48 -8.00
N PHE A 57 32.43 60.35 -8.22
CA PHE A 57 33.10 59.18 -8.79
C PHE A 57 33.52 59.53 -10.22
N VAL A 58 34.70 60.07 -10.37
CA VAL A 58 35.44 59.89 -11.61
C VAL A 58 35.70 58.40 -11.67
N THR A 59 34.95 57.71 -12.50
CA THR A 59 35.25 56.36 -12.92
C THR A 59 36.61 56.38 -13.58
N ARG A 60 37.69 56.19 -12.82
CA ARG A 60 38.94 55.74 -13.40
C ARG A 60 38.63 54.37 -13.93
N GLU A 61 38.50 54.25 -15.26
CA GLU A 61 38.68 53.00 -15.90
C GLU A 61 40.01 52.41 -15.38
N PRO A 62 40.03 51.19 -14.84
CA PRO A 62 41.30 50.59 -14.43
C PRO A 62 42.19 50.54 -15.69
N LEU A 63 43.44 50.98 -15.56
CA LEU A 63 44.49 50.82 -16.57
C LEU A 63 44.64 49.34 -16.87
N LEU A 64 43.79 48.80 -17.77
CA LEU A 64 43.69 47.42 -18.20
C LEU A 64 44.64 47.12 -19.36
N ASP A 65 45.81 47.76 -19.40
CA ASP A 65 46.73 47.61 -20.51
C ASP A 65 47.89 46.59 -20.27
N LEU A 66 48.00 46.07 -19.08
CA LEU A 66 48.92 44.97 -18.84
C LEU A 66 48.26 43.64 -19.24
N PRO A 67 48.81 42.86 -20.20
CA PRO A 67 48.24 41.61 -20.66
C PRO A 67 48.03 40.60 -19.51
N GLU A 68 48.86 40.61 -18.46
CA GLU A 68 48.70 39.74 -17.30
C GLU A 68 47.46 40.05 -16.44
N GLU A 69 47.05 41.31 -16.29
CA GLU A 69 45.88 41.68 -15.53
C GLU A 69 44.60 41.25 -16.22
N LYS A 70 44.58 41.32 -17.56
CA LYS A 70 43.45 40.79 -18.37
C LYS A 70 43.33 39.27 -18.23
N LEU A 71 44.44 38.53 -18.18
CA LEU A 71 44.45 37.11 -17.97
C LEU A 71 43.94 36.70 -16.59
N LYS A 72 44.37 37.41 -15.54
CA LYS A 72 43.88 37.20 -14.14
C LYS A 72 42.35 37.52 -14.01
N LEU A 73 41.90 38.55 -14.71
CA LEU A 73 40.44 38.86 -14.71
C LEU A 73 39.63 37.76 -15.42
N LEU A 74 40.17 37.19 -16.49
CA LEU A 74 39.59 36.09 -17.20
C LEU A 74 39.54 34.80 -16.35
N GLU A 75 40.59 34.48 -15.61
CA GLU A 75 40.65 33.40 -14.63
C GLU A 75 39.57 33.59 -13.54
N LYS A 76 39.43 34.80 -13.01
CA LYS A 76 38.39 35.10 -12.02
C LYS A 76 36.99 34.91 -12.59
N LYS A 77 36.76 35.33 -13.84
CA LYS A 77 35.48 35.10 -14.55
C LYS A 77 35.17 33.60 -14.71
N ILE A 78 36.18 32.78 -15.07
CA ILE A 78 36.01 31.35 -15.22
C ILE A 78 35.63 30.71 -13.89
N ASN A 79 36.29 31.06 -12.80
CA ASN A 79 35.97 30.58 -11.45
C ASN A 79 34.53 30.93 -11.06
N THR A 80 34.08 32.18 -11.29
CA THR A 80 32.68 32.59 -11.04
C THR A 80 31.68 31.78 -11.85
N LEU A 81 31.98 31.49 -13.11
CA LEU A 81 31.13 30.66 -13.95
C LEU A 81 31.04 29.18 -13.47
N ILE A 82 32.13 28.63 -12.93
CA ILE A 82 32.13 27.33 -12.29
C ILE A 82 31.25 27.34 -11.04
N GLU A 83 31.41 28.36 -10.18
CA GLU A 83 30.59 28.56 -8.97
C GLU A 83 29.11 28.70 -9.33
N GLU A 84 28.75 29.56 -10.31
CA GLU A 84 27.37 29.68 -10.82
C GLU A 84 26.81 28.37 -11.35
N SER A 85 27.62 27.58 -12.07
CA SER A 85 27.24 26.26 -12.56
C SER A 85 26.92 25.29 -11.39
N CYS A 86 27.78 25.24 -10.38
CA CYS A 86 27.58 24.42 -9.20
C CYS A 86 26.36 24.87 -8.36
N MET A 87 26.15 26.17 -8.21
CA MET A 87 24.99 26.75 -7.54
C MET A 87 23.68 26.41 -8.29
N ALA A 88 23.67 26.54 -9.61
CA ALA A 88 22.53 26.16 -10.42
C ALA A 88 22.22 24.66 -10.32
N GLN A 89 23.25 23.80 -10.25
CA GLN A 89 23.07 22.38 -9.98
C GLN A 89 22.45 22.12 -8.60
N SER A 90 22.91 22.78 -7.56
CA SER A 90 22.39 22.60 -6.21
C SER A 90 20.93 23.07 -6.06
N THR A 91 20.51 24.06 -6.84
CA THR A 91 19.10 24.51 -6.92
C THR A 91 18.22 23.66 -7.85
N GLY A 92 18.78 22.62 -8.49
CA GLY A 92 18.06 21.71 -9.37
C GLY A 92 17.90 22.22 -10.81
N ASN A 93 18.45 23.40 -11.17
CA ASN A 93 18.37 23.92 -12.53
C ASN A 93 19.51 23.38 -13.39
N LEU A 94 19.35 22.12 -13.84
CA LEU A 94 20.39 21.37 -14.56
C LEU A 94 20.76 21.99 -15.91
N GLN A 95 19.79 22.59 -16.61
CA GLN A 95 20.05 23.21 -17.90
C GLN A 95 20.93 24.48 -17.75
N LEU A 96 20.61 25.35 -16.78
CA LEU A 96 21.41 26.53 -16.51
C LEU A 96 22.84 26.15 -16.04
N ALA A 97 22.96 25.10 -15.22
CA ALA A 97 24.24 24.58 -14.78
C ALA A 97 25.12 24.13 -15.97
N LEU A 98 24.52 23.44 -16.93
CA LEU A 98 25.22 23.01 -18.15
C LEU A 98 25.64 24.19 -19.04
N ASP A 99 24.78 25.18 -19.21
CA ASP A 99 25.07 26.35 -20.04
C ASP A 99 26.23 27.18 -19.44
N LYS A 100 26.23 27.34 -18.11
CA LYS A 100 27.35 28.00 -17.40
C LYS A 100 28.65 27.20 -17.49
N ALA A 101 28.58 25.88 -17.40
CA ALA A 101 29.75 25.00 -17.58
C ALA A 101 30.31 25.08 -19.01
N LYS A 102 29.45 25.14 -20.03
CA LYS A 102 29.85 25.35 -21.43
C LYS A 102 30.49 26.72 -21.66
N GLU A 103 29.97 27.75 -21.00
CA GLU A 103 30.53 29.09 -21.05
C GLU A 103 31.92 29.12 -20.39
N ALA A 104 32.07 28.57 -19.18
CA ALA A 104 33.36 28.42 -18.50
C ALA A 104 34.39 27.73 -19.36
N HIS A 105 34.00 26.65 -20.05
CA HIS A 105 34.90 25.92 -20.93
C HIS A 105 35.33 26.70 -22.19
N ARG A 106 34.43 27.54 -22.75
CA ARG A 106 34.80 28.43 -23.87
C ARG A 106 35.82 29.50 -23.45
N GLU A 107 35.58 30.12 -22.30
CA GLU A 107 36.48 31.16 -21.73
C GLU A 107 37.84 30.56 -21.36
N GLU A 108 37.88 29.36 -20.81
CA GLU A 108 39.12 28.63 -20.50
C GLU A 108 39.96 28.36 -21.76
N ARG A 109 39.31 27.86 -22.83
CA ARG A 109 40.00 27.69 -24.09
C ARG A 109 40.56 28.98 -24.67
N ALA A 110 39.83 30.10 -24.52
CA ALA A 110 40.32 31.44 -24.92
C ALA A 110 41.53 31.86 -24.10
N LEU A 111 41.46 31.61 -22.77
CA LEU A 111 42.58 31.88 -21.85
C LEU A 111 43.83 31.11 -22.22
N VAL A 112 43.72 29.79 -22.42
CA VAL A 112 44.85 28.92 -22.80
C VAL A 112 45.46 29.40 -24.13
N LYS A 113 44.62 29.66 -25.16
CA LYS A 113 45.07 30.16 -26.45
C LYS A 113 45.81 31.53 -26.32
N GLN A 114 45.31 32.44 -25.47
CA GLN A 114 45.98 33.74 -25.24
C GLN A 114 47.32 33.55 -24.56
N ARG A 115 47.47 32.61 -23.60
CA ARG A 115 48.74 32.30 -22.92
C ARG A 115 49.74 31.67 -23.87
N GLU A 116 49.30 30.79 -24.75
CA GLU A 116 50.14 30.20 -25.80
C GLU A 116 50.65 31.28 -26.77
N GLN A 117 49.79 32.22 -27.17
CA GLN A 117 50.15 33.31 -28.09
C GLN A 117 51.10 34.36 -27.44
N SER A 118 51.00 34.59 -26.13
CA SER A 118 51.89 35.50 -25.38
C SER A 118 53.22 34.86 -24.99
N GLY A 119 53.49 33.61 -25.38
CA GLY A 119 54.72 32.94 -25.02
C GLY A 119 54.84 32.52 -23.55
N SER A 120 53.75 32.62 -22.78
CA SER A 120 53.70 32.26 -21.38
C SER A 120 52.98 30.91 -21.13
N ALA A 121 53.22 29.94 -21.99
CA ALA A 121 52.64 28.60 -21.89
C ALA A 121 53.01 27.89 -20.56
N ASP A 122 54.14 28.18 -19.96
CA ASP A 122 54.56 27.62 -18.67
C ASP A 122 53.69 28.11 -17.47
N HIS A 123 52.89 29.13 -17.67
CA HIS A 123 51.98 29.67 -16.66
C HIS A 123 50.50 29.24 -16.82
N ILE A 124 50.25 28.18 -17.61
CA ILE A 124 48.93 27.61 -17.75
C ILE A 124 48.52 26.97 -16.41
N ASN A 125 47.40 27.41 -15.85
CA ASN A 125 46.84 26.85 -14.62
C ASN A 125 46.14 25.49 -14.93
N LEU A 126 46.90 24.41 -14.72
CA LEU A 126 46.39 23.04 -15.01
C LEU A 126 45.23 22.65 -14.10
N ASP A 127 45.20 23.14 -12.84
CA ASP A 127 44.11 22.85 -11.90
C ASP A 127 42.82 23.50 -12.37
N LEU A 128 42.89 24.73 -12.87
CA LEU A 128 41.73 25.43 -13.42
C LEU A 128 41.20 24.69 -14.65
N THR A 129 42.10 24.31 -15.57
CA THR A 129 41.75 23.50 -16.78
C THR A 129 41.07 22.19 -16.41
N TYR A 130 41.63 21.48 -15.40
CA TYR A 130 41.05 20.24 -14.88
C TYR A 130 39.64 20.48 -14.30
N SER A 131 39.49 21.50 -13.45
CA SER A 131 38.22 21.84 -12.79
C SER A 131 37.14 22.20 -13.80
N VAL A 132 37.44 23.00 -14.82
CA VAL A 132 36.51 23.36 -15.90
C VAL A 132 36.06 22.14 -16.68
N GLN A 133 37.00 21.29 -17.10
CA GLN A 133 36.70 20.08 -17.89
C GLN A 133 35.91 19.07 -17.06
N LEU A 134 36.24 18.89 -15.78
CA LEU A 134 35.53 17.99 -14.87
C LEU A 134 34.11 18.48 -14.62
N ASN A 135 33.94 19.77 -14.32
CA ASN A 135 32.59 20.36 -14.12
C ASN A 135 31.73 20.17 -15.38
N LEU A 136 32.27 20.44 -16.57
CA LEU A 136 31.54 20.24 -17.82
C LEU A 136 31.15 18.77 -18.02
N ALA A 137 32.02 17.81 -17.73
CA ALA A 137 31.74 16.38 -17.85
C ALA A 137 30.63 15.97 -16.85
N ASN A 138 30.69 16.46 -15.61
CA ASN A 138 29.67 16.22 -14.59
C ASN A 138 28.30 16.80 -14.99
N GLN A 139 28.27 18.03 -15.55
CA GLN A 139 27.00 18.62 -16.01
C GLN A 139 26.40 17.89 -17.20
N TYR A 140 27.21 17.36 -18.12
CA TYR A 140 26.70 16.46 -19.16
C TYR A 140 26.11 15.19 -18.58
N GLU A 141 26.75 14.60 -17.57
CA GLU A 141 26.26 13.38 -16.92
C GLU A 141 24.91 13.61 -16.22
N LYS A 142 24.79 14.74 -15.46
CA LYS A 142 23.55 15.09 -14.75
C LYS A 142 22.40 15.44 -15.69
N ASN A 143 22.68 15.94 -16.89
CA ASN A 143 21.72 16.19 -17.95
C ASN A 143 21.47 14.96 -18.85
N GLU A 144 21.94 13.77 -18.46
CA GLU A 144 21.78 12.49 -19.20
C GLU A 144 22.39 12.48 -20.60
N MET A 145 23.26 13.46 -20.91
CA MET A 145 24.00 13.54 -22.16
C MET A 145 25.23 12.61 -22.11
N HIS A 146 24.95 11.30 -22.09
CA HIS A 146 25.97 10.28 -21.84
C HIS A 146 27.12 10.24 -22.86
N PRO A 147 26.91 10.41 -24.19
CA PRO A 147 27.99 10.43 -25.17
C PRO A 147 28.97 11.58 -24.96
N GLU A 148 28.44 12.79 -24.69
CA GLU A 148 29.22 13.99 -24.44
C GLU A 148 29.99 13.91 -23.12
N ALA A 149 29.34 13.41 -22.06
CA ALA A 149 29.98 13.15 -20.78
C ALA A 149 31.14 12.17 -20.94
N LEU A 150 30.93 11.03 -21.60
CA LEU A 150 32.00 10.04 -21.87
C LEU A 150 33.14 10.62 -22.71
N SER A 151 32.84 11.45 -23.71
CA SER A 151 33.83 12.13 -24.53
C SER A 151 34.69 13.08 -23.67
N SER A 152 34.04 13.87 -22.81
CA SER A 152 34.71 14.81 -21.90
C SER A 152 35.59 14.07 -20.89
N TYR A 153 35.08 13.04 -20.21
CA TYR A 153 35.88 12.22 -19.30
C TYR A 153 37.04 11.54 -19.99
N LYS A 154 36.86 11.02 -21.22
CA LYS A 154 37.95 10.43 -22.02
C LYS A 154 39.07 11.45 -22.33
N ALA A 155 38.68 12.69 -22.66
CA ALA A 155 39.65 13.76 -22.93
C ALA A 155 40.50 14.06 -21.69
N ILE A 156 39.87 14.14 -20.50
CA ILE A 156 40.58 14.36 -19.24
C ILE A 156 41.51 13.18 -18.92
N VAL A 157 41.06 11.93 -19.04
CA VAL A 157 41.85 10.73 -18.71
C VAL A 157 43.02 10.52 -19.68
N LYS A 158 42.90 10.93 -20.96
CA LYS A 158 43.95 10.86 -21.93
C LYS A 158 45.05 11.91 -21.74
N ASN A 159 44.76 12.99 -21.04
CA ASN A 159 45.72 14.05 -20.77
C ASN A 159 46.74 13.62 -19.71
N LYS A 160 47.97 13.35 -20.12
CA LYS A 160 49.07 12.91 -19.25
C LYS A 160 49.50 13.93 -18.21
N MET A 161 49.08 15.19 -18.35
CA MET A 161 49.35 16.26 -17.36
C MET A 161 48.51 16.10 -16.06
N PHE A 162 47.42 15.36 -16.12
CA PHE A 162 46.53 15.13 -14.97
C PHE A 162 46.85 13.79 -14.30
N SER A 163 47.73 13.81 -13.30
CA SER A 163 48.24 12.60 -12.63
C SER A 163 47.17 11.69 -12.02
N ASN A 164 46.10 12.27 -11.52
CA ASN A 164 45.02 11.54 -10.81
C ASN A 164 43.75 11.27 -11.68
N ALA A 165 43.78 11.66 -12.94
CA ALA A 165 42.59 11.56 -13.81
C ALA A 165 42.10 10.12 -14.04
N GLY A 166 42.97 9.13 -13.79
CA GLY A 166 42.56 7.72 -13.89
C GLY A 166 41.39 7.31 -12.98
N ARG A 167 41.18 8.01 -11.88
CA ARG A 167 40.02 7.83 -10.99
C ARG A 167 38.67 8.09 -11.69
N LEU A 168 38.65 8.99 -12.67
CA LEU A 168 37.44 9.32 -13.44
C LEU A 168 36.91 8.17 -14.29
N LYS A 169 37.68 7.09 -14.45
CA LYS A 169 37.18 5.85 -15.06
C LYS A 169 36.03 5.26 -14.29
N VAL A 170 35.87 5.56 -12.98
CA VAL A 170 34.70 5.16 -12.20
C VAL A 170 33.46 5.85 -12.72
N ASN A 171 33.52 7.18 -12.96
CA ASN A 171 32.38 7.94 -13.51
C ASN A 171 31.97 7.41 -14.89
N MET A 172 32.96 7.05 -15.71
CA MET A 172 32.68 6.38 -16.99
C MET A 172 32.01 5.02 -16.80
N GLY A 173 32.44 4.25 -15.79
CA GLY A 173 31.78 3.00 -15.40
C GLY A 173 30.33 3.20 -14.96
N ASN A 174 30.07 4.24 -14.17
CA ASN A 174 28.72 4.60 -13.72
C ASN A 174 27.80 4.92 -14.92
N ILE A 175 28.30 5.69 -15.91
CA ILE A 175 27.54 5.99 -17.13
C ILE A 175 27.23 4.71 -17.92
N TYR A 176 28.21 3.81 -18.09
CA TYR A 176 27.97 2.53 -18.77
C TYR A 176 26.97 1.65 -17.99
N TYR A 177 26.97 1.69 -16.66
CA TYR A 177 25.98 1.01 -15.84
C TYR A 177 24.56 1.57 -16.08
N LYS A 178 24.39 2.91 -16.06
CA LYS A 178 23.12 3.58 -16.39
C LYS A 178 22.63 3.22 -17.80
N GLN A 179 23.54 3.06 -18.76
CA GLN A 179 23.25 2.58 -20.12
C GLN A 179 22.99 1.07 -20.22
N LYS A 180 23.00 0.34 -19.08
CA LYS A 180 22.87 -1.13 -19.00
C LYS A 180 23.96 -1.91 -19.73
N ASN A 181 25.08 -1.25 -20.10
CA ASN A 181 26.23 -1.89 -20.70
C ASN A 181 27.20 -2.41 -19.62
N TYR A 182 26.78 -3.47 -18.96
CA TYR A 182 27.42 -4.00 -17.77
C TYR A 182 28.85 -4.46 -17.99
N HIS A 183 29.17 -5.10 -19.11
CA HIS A 183 30.53 -5.55 -19.43
C HIS A 183 31.50 -4.38 -19.52
N LYS A 184 31.10 -3.28 -20.17
CA LYS A 184 31.95 -2.07 -20.23
C LYS A 184 32.06 -1.42 -18.85
N ALA A 185 30.98 -1.36 -18.05
CA ALA A 185 31.05 -0.83 -16.72
C ALA A 185 32.10 -1.56 -15.86
N ILE A 186 32.07 -2.90 -15.83
CA ILE A 186 33.04 -3.71 -15.09
C ILE A 186 34.46 -3.44 -15.60
N LYS A 187 34.66 -3.37 -16.93
CA LYS A 187 35.99 -3.06 -17.52
C LYS A 187 36.51 -1.73 -16.97
N PHE A 188 35.71 -0.68 -17.00
CA PHE A 188 36.15 0.64 -16.53
C PHE A 188 36.38 0.69 -15.01
N TYR A 189 35.55 0.03 -14.21
CA TYR A 189 35.76 -0.08 -12.77
C TYR A 189 37.07 -0.84 -12.45
N ARG A 190 37.37 -1.95 -13.12
CA ARG A 190 38.64 -2.67 -12.94
C ARG A 190 39.82 -1.79 -13.31
N MET A 191 39.77 -1.09 -14.46
CA MET A 191 40.81 -0.15 -14.86
C MET A 191 41.03 1.00 -13.87
N ALA A 192 39.95 1.44 -13.16
CA ALA A 192 40.05 2.42 -12.10
C ALA A 192 40.69 1.82 -10.84
N LEU A 193 40.30 0.60 -10.47
CA LEU A 193 40.82 -0.13 -9.31
C LEU A 193 42.34 -0.39 -9.43
N ASP A 194 42.84 -0.69 -10.63
CA ASP A 194 44.28 -0.90 -10.91
C ASP A 194 45.10 0.36 -10.71
N GLN A 195 44.49 1.54 -10.85
CA GLN A 195 45.18 2.83 -10.72
C GLN A 195 45.15 3.42 -9.31
N ILE A 196 44.32 2.87 -8.42
CA ILE A 196 44.21 3.32 -7.05
C ILE A 196 45.12 2.52 -6.15
N SER A 197 46.02 3.23 -5.44
CA SER A 197 46.93 2.63 -4.49
C SER A 197 46.22 1.82 -3.41
N ASN A 198 46.82 0.74 -2.95
CA ASN A 198 46.34 -0.08 -1.84
C ASN A 198 46.21 0.67 -0.52
N ALA A 199 46.83 1.85 -0.38
CA ALA A 199 46.69 2.72 0.77
C ALA A 199 45.26 3.29 0.90
N HIS A 200 44.52 3.46 -0.21
CA HIS A 200 43.17 3.99 -0.26
C HIS A 200 42.09 2.87 -0.17
N LYS A 201 42.09 2.16 0.96
CA LYS A 201 41.21 0.98 1.15
C LYS A 201 39.72 1.31 0.94
N ASP A 202 39.24 2.43 1.47
CA ASP A 202 37.83 2.84 1.39
C ASP A 202 37.36 3.09 -0.04
N MET A 203 38.23 3.77 -0.84
CA MET A 203 37.96 4.00 -2.25
C MET A 203 37.95 2.70 -3.06
N ARG A 204 38.89 1.81 -2.80
CA ARG A 204 38.93 0.48 -3.44
C ARG A 204 37.68 -0.33 -3.09
N SER A 205 37.26 -0.28 -1.82
CA SER A 205 36.04 -0.95 -1.34
C SER A 205 34.79 -0.44 -2.06
N LYS A 206 34.65 0.87 -2.23
CA LYS A 206 33.55 1.46 -2.98
C LYS A 206 33.51 1.01 -4.43
N ILE A 207 34.66 0.90 -5.12
CA ILE A 207 34.70 0.42 -6.49
C ILE A 207 34.42 -1.08 -6.57
N LYS A 208 34.95 -1.89 -5.63
CA LYS A 208 34.61 -3.32 -5.53
C LYS A 208 33.08 -3.48 -5.31
N HIS A 209 32.48 -2.62 -4.50
CA HIS A 209 31.02 -2.61 -4.31
C HIS A 209 30.26 -2.30 -5.61
N SER A 210 30.70 -1.29 -6.37
CA SER A 210 30.09 -1.00 -7.69
C SER A 210 30.19 -2.17 -8.64
N ILE A 211 31.33 -2.88 -8.66
CA ILE A 211 31.49 -4.11 -9.47
C ILE A 211 30.49 -5.18 -9.01
N ALA A 212 30.35 -5.38 -7.69
CA ALA A 212 29.40 -6.35 -7.15
C ALA A 212 27.95 -6.01 -7.52
N VAL A 213 27.56 -4.73 -7.48
CA VAL A 213 26.23 -4.25 -7.91
C VAL A 213 26.00 -4.55 -9.39
N VAL A 214 27.02 -4.37 -10.25
CA VAL A 214 26.88 -4.73 -11.66
C VAL A 214 26.70 -6.24 -11.84
N PHE A 215 27.43 -7.08 -11.11
CA PHE A 215 27.24 -8.53 -11.14
C PHE A 215 25.84 -8.95 -10.67
N ILE A 216 25.28 -8.28 -9.64
CA ILE A 216 23.91 -8.49 -9.20
C ILE A 216 22.93 -8.15 -10.32
N ALA A 217 23.12 -7.00 -10.99
CA ALA A 217 22.27 -6.58 -12.11
C ALA A 217 22.34 -7.52 -13.31
N MET A 218 23.47 -8.24 -13.49
CA MET A 218 23.65 -9.28 -14.51
C MET A 218 23.12 -10.65 -14.08
N GLY A 219 22.69 -10.83 -12.82
CA GLY A 219 22.30 -12.13 -12.25
C GLY A 219 23.48 -13.05 -11.92
N GLN A 220 24.74 -12.57 -11.97
CA GLN A 220 25.95 -13.33 -11.66
C GLN A 220 26.24 -13.26 -10.16
N TYR A 221 25.40 -13.92 -9.36
CA TYR A 221 25.45 -13.83 -7.91
C TYR A 221 26.76 -14.41 -7.30
N SER A 222 27.37 -15.43 -7.91
CA SER A 222 28.64 -16.01 -7.45
C SER A 222 29.77 -14.99 -7.45
N ASP A 223 29.93 -14.22 -8.53
CA ASP A 223 30.98 -13.22 -8.68
C ASP A 223 30.72 -12.01 -7.77
N ALA A 224 29.41 -11.65 -7.60
CA ALA A 224 28.99 -10.63 -6.65
C ALA A 224 29.34 -11.04 -5.20
N ILE A 225 29.05 -12.29 -4.80
CA ILE A 225 29.36 -12.82 -3.47
C ILE A 225 30.86 -12.71 -3.19
N THR A 226 31.70 -13.18 -4.10
CA THR A 226 33.16 -13.10 -3.93
C THR A 226 33.62 -11.66 -3.69
N SER A 227 33.12 -10.72 -4.50
CA SER A 227 33.49 -9.30 -4.35
C SER A 227 33.01 -8.69 -3.04
N LEU A 228 31.80 -9.07 -2.57
CA LEU A 228 31.22 -8.58 -1.33
C LEU A 228 31.85 -9.22 -0.09
N GLU A 229 32.22 -10.50 -0.14
CA GLU A 229 32.99 -11.17 0.92
C GLU A 229 34.36 -10.52 1.13
N ASP A 230 35.04 -10.14 0.05
CA ASP A 230 36.28 -9.38 0.12
C ASP A 230 36.09 -8.05 0.83
N ILE A 231 35.04 -7.30 0.50
CA ILE A 231 34.73 -6.03 1.15
C ILE A 231 34.47 -6.23 2.63
N MET A 232 33.64 -7.23 2.98
CA MET A 232 33.29 -7.51 4.36
C MET A 232 34.47 -8.03 5.19
N SER A 233 35.55 -8.51 4.56
CA SER A 233 36.79 -8.91 5.22
C SER A 233 37.76 -7.75 5.40
N GLU A 234 37.88 -6.84 4.42
CA GLU A 234 38.85 -5.75 4.41
C GLU A 234 38.34 -4.47 5.08
N THR A 235 37.11 -4.06 4.72
CA THR A 235 36.44 -2.82 5.16
C THR A 235 34.93 -3.09 5.32
N PRO A 236 34.50 -3.69 6.46
CA PRO A 236 33.11 -4.02 6.66
C PRO A 236 32.18 -2.81 6.50
N ASN A 237 31.16 -2.96 5.66
CA ASN A 237 30.17 -1.91 5.37
C ASN A 237 28.76 -2.52 5.43
N ILE A 238 27.81 -1.78 6.00
CA ILE A 238 26.41 -2.21 6.16
C ILE A 238 25.75 -2.51 4.81
N THR A 239 25.94 -1.63 3.81
CA THR A 239 25.36 -1.82 2.46
C THR A 239 25.94 -3.06 1.78
N ALA A 240 27.26 -3.28 1.88
CA ALA A 240 27.88 -4.47 1.31
C ALA A 240 27.43 -5.76 2.01
N GLY A 241 27.29 -5.73 3.35
CA GLY A 241 26.78 -6.86 4.13
C GLY A 241 25.32 -7.20 3.80
N PHE A 242 24.48 -6.20 3.59
CA PHE A 242 23.10 -6.39 3.17
C PHE A 242 23.02 -6.98 1.74
N ASN A 243 23.79 -6.43 0.79
CA ASN A 243 23.83 -6.96 -0.57
C ASN A 243 24.38 -8.40 -0.61
N LEU A 244 25.30 -8.75 0.28
CA LEU A 244 25.81 -10.11 0.42
C LEU A 244 24.68 -11.08 0.85
N ILE A 245 23.84 -10.68 1.81
CA ILE A 245 22.67 -11.46 2.23
C ILE A 245 21.69 -11.64 1.07
N LEU A 246 21.42 -10.57 0.29
CA LEU A 246 20.57 -10.65 -0.90
C LEU A 246 21.12 -11.65 -1.94
N CYS A 247 22.43 -11.65 -2.17
CA CYS A 247 23.08 -12.60 -3.09
C CYS A 247 22.97 -14.04 -2.59
N TYR A 248 23.16 -14.29 -1.29
CA TYR A 248 22.98 -15.62 -0.72
C TYR A 248 21.51 -16.07 -0.75
N HIS A 249 20.56 -15.13 -0.54
CA HIS A 249 19.15 -15.42 -0.71
C HIS A 249 18.83 -15.85 -2.15
N ALA A 250 19.35 -15.13 -3.14
CA ALA A 250 19.18 -15.47 -4.55
C ALA A 250 19.86 -16.82 -4.92
N ALA A 251 20.96 -17.16 -4.25
CA ALA A 251 21.65 -18.44 -4.41
C ALA A 251 21.00 -19.58 -3.59
N GLY A 252 20.07 -19.31 -2.70
CA GLY A 252 19.38 -20.29 -1.86
C GLY A 252 20.20 -20.82 -0.65
N ASP A 253 21.31 -20.17 -0.28
CA ASP A 253 22.23 -20.61 0.78
C ASP A 253 21.89 -19.97 2.12
N ARG A 254 20.95 -20.57 2.87
CA ARG A 254 20.48 -20.05 4.15
C ARG A 254 21.55 -20.01 5.24
N GLU A 255 22.45 -20.99 5.27
CA GLU A 255 23.49 -21.02 6.30
C GLU A 255 24.51 -19.90 6.16
N LYS A 256 24.86 -19.56 4.92
CA LYS A 256 25.71 -18.41 4.65
C LYS A 256 24.98 -17.09 4.89
N MET A 257 23.66 -17.03 4.61
CA MET A 257 22.84 -15.86 4.99
C MET A 257 22.92 -15.57 6.49
N LYS A 258 22.75 -16.59 7.36
CA LYS A 258 22.84 -16.44 8.82
C LYS A 258 24.22 -15.91 9.23
N LYS A 259 25.29 -16.47 8.67
CA LYS A 259 26.66 -16.00 8.93
C LYS A 259 26.89 -14.57 8.46
N ALA A 260 26.37 -14.20 7.29
CA ALA A 260 26.43 -12.84 6.77
C ALA A 260 25.63 -11.87 7.64
N PHE A 261 24.48 -12.29 8.17
CA PHE A 261 23.68 -11.49 9.11
C PHE A 261 24.43 -11.20 10.41
N GLN A 262 25.11 -12.20 10.99
CA GLN A 262 25.97 -11.99 12.15
C GLN A 262 27.08 -10.96 11.90
N LYS A 263 27.72 -11.04 10.72
CA LYS A 263 28.71 -10.04 10.32
C LYS A 263 28.07 -8.65 10.11
N LEU A 264 26.87 -8.56 9.52
CA LEU A 264 26.16 -7.32 9.28
C LEU A 264 25.88 -6.56 10.58
N ILE A 265 25.32 -7.23 11.58
CA ILE A 265 24.98 -6.62 12.87
C ILE A 265 26.21 -6.22 13.70
N SER A 266 27.37 -6.79 13.41
CA SER A 266 28.64 -6.47 14.09
C SER A 266 29.39 -5.29 13.44
N VAL A 267 28.92 -4.74 12.29
CA VAL A 267 29.55 -3.60 11.63
C VAL A 267 29.36 -2.33 12.45
N PRO A 268 30.45 -1.66 12.89
CA PRO A 268 30.31 -0.42 13.65
C PRO A 268 29.84 0.73 12.74
N LEU A 269 28.85 1.47 13.17
CA LEU A 269 28.34 2.65 12.44
C LEU A 269 29.24 3.87 12.55
N GLY A 270 30.13 3.92 13.56
CA GLY A 270 30.95 5.08 13.84
C GLY A 270 30.16 6.28 14.38
N ILE A 271 28.91 6.07 14.80
CA ILE A 271 28.03 7.09 15.35
C ILE A 271 28.43 7.34 16.81
N SER A 272 28.48 8.60 17.19
CA SER A 272 28.71 9.01 18.58
C SER A 272 27.51 8.70 19.46
N ASP A 273 27.74 8.22 20.70
CA ASP A 273 26.66 7.97 21.66
C ASP A 273 25.86 9.25 21.93
N GLU A 274 24.54 9.12 21.96
CA GLU A 274 23.61 10.23 22.25
C GLU A 274 23.85 10.83 23.64
N ASP A 275 24.48 10.13 24.57
CA ASP A 275 24.82 10.57 25.89
C ASP A 275 25.78 11.77 25.92
N LYS A 276 26.53 12.06 24.85
CA LYS A 276 27.39 13.26 24.73
C LYS A 276 26.59 14.53 24.65
N TYR A 277 25.32 14.47 24.34
CA TYR A 277 24.42 15.61 24.17
C TYR A 277 23.50 15.83 25.38
N ILE A 278 23.75 15.15 26.51
CA ILE A 278 23.03 15.39 27.75
C ILE A 278 23.68 16.58 28.46
N PRO A 279 22.97 17.70 28.71
CA PRO A 279 23.56 18.85 29.41
C PRO A 279 23.87 18.43 30.85
N PRO A 280 25.09 18.73 31.35
CA PRO A 280 25.46 18.44 32.71
C PRO A 280 24.70 19.28 33.75
N ASN A 281 24.03 20.36 33.32
CA ASN A 281 23.25 21.29 34.16
C ASN A 281 21.96 21.72 33.44
N ASP A 282 20.96 22.11 34.23
CA ASP A 282 19.64 22.57 33.78
C ASP A 282 19.64 23.98 33.16
N ASP A 283 20.76 24.44 32.61
CA ASP A 283 20.93 25.75 31.99
C ASP A 283 20.20 25.80 30.63
N THR A 284 19.34 26.80 30.45
CA THR A 284 18.50 27.02 29.27
C THR A 284 19.34 27.28 28.01
N SER A 285 20.48 27.98 28.15
CA SER A 285 21.38 28.26 27.01
C SER A 285 22.09 27.01 26.53
N SER A 286 22.50 26.12 27.43
CA SER A 286 23.08 24.82 27.08
C SER A 286 22.06 23.92 26.38
N LYS A 287 20.78 23.93 26.78
CA LYS A 287 19.70 23.19 26.13
C LYS A 287 19.48 23.68 24.70
N MET A 288 19.46 24.97 24.43
CA MET A 288 19.32 25.53 23.07
C MET A 288 20.48 25.15 22.16
N VAL A 289 21.72 25.19 22.68
CA VAL A 289 22.92 24.79 21.91
C VAL A 289 22.86 23.30 21.56
N ILE A 290 22.48 22.47 22.51
CA ILE A 290 22.34 21.03 22.28
C ILE A 290 21.21 20.72 21.28
N GLU A 291 20.09 21.44 21.36
CA GLU A 291 19.01 21.33 20.42
C GLU A 291 19.42 21.72 18.99
N ALA A 292 20.20 22.81 18.86
CA ALA A 292 20.79 23.22 17.60
C ALA A 292 21.73 22.13 17.02
N ILE A 293 22.60 21.56 17.89
CA ILE A 293 23.51 20.47 17.48
C ILE A 293 22.72 19.22 17.08
N LYS A 294 21.65 18.84 17.81
CA LYS A 294 20.78 17.72 17.47
C LYS A 294 20.06 17.90 16.13
N ASN A 295 19.80 19.14 15.73
CA ASN A 295 19.15 19.49 14.47
C ASN A 295 20.13 19.79 13.33
N ASP A 296 21.44 19.67 13.58
CA ASP A 296 22.48 19.85 12.59
C ASP A 296 22.43 18.79 11.50
N LYS A 297 22.94 19.15 10.32
CA LYS A 297 22.98 18.26 9.12
C LYS A 297 23.80 16.99 9.37
N LEU A 298 24.88 17.06 10.14
CA LEU A 298 25.66 15.86 10.52
C LEU A 298 24.86 14.91 11.38
N SER A 299 24.15 15.40 12.40
CA SER A 299 23.26 14.59 13.24
C SER A 299 22.09 14.01 12.44
N GLN A 300 21.62 14.71 11.41
CA GLN A 300 20.64 14.18 10.49
C GLN A 300 21.22 13.04 9.66
N MET A 301 22.41 13.19 9.10
CA MET A 301 23.10 12.12 8.36
C MET A 301 23.37 10.88 9.23
N GLU A 302 23.75 11.07 10.50
CA GLU A 302 23.93 9.96 11.45
C GLU A 302 22.62 9.23 11.72
N ARG A 303 21.50 9.96 11.90
CA ARG A 303 20.15 9.37 12.05
C ARG A 303 19.72 8.61 10.81
N ASP A 304 19.96 9.17 9.62
CA ASP A 304 19.63 8.52 8.34
C ASP A 304 20.47 7.25 8.16
N LEU A 305 21.76 7.29 8.53
CA LEU A 305 22.61 6.09 8.48
C LEU A 305 22.14 5.01 9.45
N LYS A 306 21.75 5.38 10.68
CA LYS A 306 21.18 4.45 11.67
C LYS A 306 19.87 3.86 11.18
N ALA A 307 18.95 4.69 10.68
CA ALA A 307 17.66 4.26 10.15
C ALA A 307 17.81 3.32 8.93
N ARG A 308 18.81 3.61 8.06
CA ARG A 308 19.15 2.72 6.94
C ARG A 308 19.68 1.38 7.42
N ALA A 309 20.54 1.37 8.42
CA ALA A 309 21.06 0.14 9.01
C ALA A 309 19.94 -0.70 9.64
N GLU A 310 19.05 -0.09 10.39
CA GLU A 310 17.88 -0.73 11.00
C GLU A 310 16.94 -1.31 9.93
N LYS A 311 16.69 -0.56 8.86
CA LYS A 311 15.91 -1.03 7.69
C LYS A 311 16.55 -2.26 7.06
N TYR A 312 17.86 -2.25 6.86
CA TYR A 312 18.59 -3.40 6.27
C TYR A 312 18.56 -4.63 7.17
N ILE A 313 18.76 -4.46 8.49
CA ILE A 313 18.69 -5.56 9.45
C ILE A 313 17.29 -6.17 9.48
N THR A 314 16.25 -5.34 9.53
CA THR A 314 14.84 -5.79 9.52
C THR A 314 14.52 -6.54 8.22
N THR A 315 14.98 -6.03 7.08
CA THR A 315 14.75 -6.68 5.78
C THR A 315 15.52 -8.00 5.68
N ALA A 316 16.77 -8.03 6.15
CA ALA A 316 17.57 -9.24 6.19
C ALA A 316 16.95 -10.33 7.07
N ALA A 317 16.42 -9.99 8.25
CA ALA A 317 15.70 -10.92 9.11
C ALA A 317 14.47 -11.52 8.40
N LYS A 318 13.70 -10.70 7.65
CA LYS A 318 12.56 -11.16 6.84
C LYS A 318 12.96 -12.10 5.70
N LEU A 319 14.14 -11.93 5.13
CA LEU A 319 14.65 -12.78 4.05
C LEU A 319 15.19 -14.12 4.59
N ILE A 320 15.81 -14.11 5.77
CA ILE A 320 16.31 -15.32 6.44
C ILE A 320 15.15 -16.19 6.89
N CYS A 321 14.08 -15.56 7.38
CA CYS A 321 12.90 -16.21 7.98
C CYS A 321 11.66 -15.95 7.10
N PRO A 322 11.52 -16.61 5.94
CA PRO A 322 10.34 -16.42 5.09
C PRO A 322 9.07 -16.87 5.83
N ALA A 323 8.04 -16.05 5.77
CA ALA A 323 6.78 -16.25 6.48
C ALA A 323 6.06 -17.58 6.14
N MET A 324 6.37 -18.19 5.00
CA MET A 324 5.75 -19.44 4.52
C MET A 324 6.40 -20.70 5.06
N ASP A 325 7.52 -20.60 5.77
CA ASP A 325 8.26 -21.77 6.25
C ASP A 325 7.79 -22.21 7.64
N ALA A 326 7.74 -23.53 7.86
CA ALA A 326 7.39 -24.13 9.16
C ALA A 326 8.39 -23.76 10.28
N SER A 327 9.63 -23.40 9.90
CA SER A 327 10.69 -22.96 10.84
C SER A 327 10.67 -21.46 11.15
N PHE A 328 9.73 -20.70 10.57
CA PHE A 328 9.68 -19.24 10.67
C PHE A 328 9.85 -18.72 12.11
N ALA A 329 9.09 -19.28 13.05
CA ALA A 329 9.09 -18.81 14.43
C ALA A 329 10.45 -18.96 15.11
N SER A 330 11.10 -20.13 14.98
CA SER A 330 12.40 -20.42 15.61
C SER A 330 13.56 -19.67 14.96
N GLU A 331 13.52 -19.52 13.65
CA GLU A 331 14.54 -18.76 12.92
C GLU A 331 14.44 -17.27 13.21
N PHE A 332 13.19 -16.77 13.33
CA PHE A 332 12.97 -15.38 13.70
C PHE A 332 13.42 -15.09 15.13
N ASP A 333 13.17 -16.00 16.08
CA ASP A 333 13.68 -15.89 17.44
C ASP A 333 15.20 -15.85 17.48
N TRP A 334 15.87 -16.67 16.66
CA TRP A 334 17.31 -16.60 16.50
C TRP A 334 17.77 -15.22 16.01
N CYS A 335 17.10 -14.64 15.01
CA CYS A 335 17.42 -13.28 14.54
C CYS A 335 17.24 -12.24 15.65
N VAL A 336 16.15 -12.31 16.41
CA VAL A 336 15.87 -11.42 17.54
C VAL A 336 16.95 -11.54 18.61
N ASP A 337 17.35 -12.75 18.98
CA ASP A 337 18.38 -13.00 20.00
C ASP A 337 19.76 -12.48 19.56
N MET A 338 20.08 -12.63 18.27
CA MET A 338 21.31 -12.07 17.71
C MET A 338 21.30 -10.53 17.79
N VAL A 339 20.17 -9.89 17.50
CA VAL A 339 20.03 -8.43 17.56
C VAL A 339 20.05 -7.93 19.02
N LYS A 340 19.46 -8.67 19.99
CA LYS A 340 19.53 -8.35 21.43
C LYS A 340 20.98 -8.31 21.94
N ASN A 341 21.86 -9.13 21.38
CA ASN A 341 23.27 -9.20 21.75
C ASN A 341 24.17 -8.23 20.94
N SER A 342 23.59 -7.35 20.14
CA SER A 342 24.29 -6.39 19.30
C SER A 342 24.08 -4.94 19.77
N GLN A 343 24.69 -3.99 19.06
CA GLN A 343 24.46 -2.55 19.27
C GLN A 343 23.02 -2.07 18.94
N TYR A 344 22.19 -2.92 18.34
CA TYR A 344 20.83 -2.62 17.90
C TYR A 344 19.76 -3.18 18.86
N VAL A 345 19.99 -3.16 20.16
CA VAL A 345 19.07 -3.74 21.17
C VAL A 345 17.64 -3.23 21.04
N GLN A 346 17.47 -1.95 20.74
CA GLN A 346 16.15 -1.32 20.57
C GLN A 346 15.37 -1.96 19.42
N LEU A 347 16.05 -2.30 18.32
CA LEU A 347 15.44 -2.92 17.14
C LEU A 347 14.89 -4.34 17.42
N ALA A 348 15.35 -4.99 18.47
CA ALA A 348 14.82 -6.31 18.86
C ALA A 348 13.32 -6.26 19.17
N ASN A 349 12.85 -5.17 19.79
CA ASN A 349 11.42 -4.98 20.06
C ASN A 349 10.62 -4.82 18.75
N ASP A 350 11.14 -4.06 17.81
CA ASP A 350 10.50 -3.88 16.51
C ASP A 350 10.44 -5.20 15.72
N LEU A 351 11.49 -6.01 15.80
CA LEU A 351 11.51 -7.33 15.20
C LEU A 351 10.49 -8.28 15.87
N GLU A 352 10.41 -8.33 17.19
CA GLU A 352 9.38 -9.10 17.89
C GLU A 352 7.97 -8.67 17.49
N PHE A 353 7.75 -7.35 17.34
CA PHE A 353 6.48 -6.82 16.88
C PHE A 353 6.21 -7.24 15.41
N HIS A 354 7.21 -7.19 14.55
CA HIS A 354 7.10 -7.70 13.17
C HIS A 354 6.78 -9.20 13.11
N LYS A 355 7.32 -10.01 14.04
CA LYS A 355 6.97 -11.44 14.17
C LYS A 355 5.47 -11.57 14.44
N ALA A 356 4.94 -10.83 15.42
CA ALA A 356 3.51 -10.84 15.74
C ALA A 356 2.65 -10.45 14.54
N MET A 357 3.04 -9.40 13.81
CA MET A 357 2.34 -8.95 12.59
C MET A 357 2.38 -9.99 11.46
N THR A 358 3.46 -10.76 11.37
CA THR A 358 3.56 -11.85 10.39
C THR A 358 2.65 -13.04 10.79
N CYS A 359 2.61 -13.40 12.06
CA CYS A 359 1.66 -14.40 12.58
C CYS A 359 0.19 -13.97 12.29
N LEU A 360 -0.13 -12.68 12.44
CA LEU A 360 -1.46 -12.16 12.10
C LEU A 360 -1.80 -12.33 10.61
N ARG A 361 -0.83 -12.05 9.72
CA ARG A 361 -1.03 -12.25 8.26
C ARG A 361 -1.23 -13.73 7.91
N GLN A 362 -0.63 -14.64 8.68
CA GLN A 362 -0.80 -16.09 8.55
C GLN A 362 -2.09 -16.59 9.20
N LYS A 363 -2.87 -15.71 9.83
CA LYS A 363 -4.08 -16.03 10.60
C LYS A 363 -3.81 -16.88 11.85
N ASP A 364 -2.56 -16.92 12.34
CA ASP A 364 -2.23 -17.53 13.64
C ASP A 364 -2.43 -16.51 14.77
N HIS A 365 -3.71 -16.32 15.14
CA HIS A 365 -4.10 -15.37 16.17
C HIS A 365 -3.54 -15.74 17.56
N ASN A 366 -3.34 -17.03 17.83
CA ASN A 366 -2.88 -17.48 19.15
C ASN A 366 -1.43 -17.08 19.41
N GLN A 367 -0.52 -17.40 18.50
CA GLN A 367 0.88 -16.98 18.60
C GLN A 367 1.00 -15.44 18.60
N ALA A 368 0.24 -14.76 17.75
CA ALA A 368 0.25 -13.29 17.71
C ALA A 368 -0.18 -12.69 19.06
N LYS A 369 -1.23 -13.21 19.70
CA LYS A 369 -1.69 -12.76 21.02
C LYS A 369 -0.64 -12.97 22.11
N GLU A 370 0.04 -14.13 22.12
CA GLU A 370 1.09 -14.40 23.09
C GLU A 370 2.25 -13.40 22.97
N ILE A 371 2.71 -13.16 21.74
CA ILE A 371 3.80 -12.20 21.50
C ILE A 371 3.36 -10.78 21.86
N LEU A 372 2.18 -10.33 21.41
CA LEU A 372 1.69 -8.97 21.66
C LEU A 372 1.48 -8.69 23.16
N LYS A 373 1.05 -9.67 23.97
CA LYS A 373 0.91 -9.53 25.42
C LYS A 373 2.25 -9.24 26.13
N THR A 374 3.37 -9.66 25.56
CA THR A 374 4.69 -9.36 26.15
C THR A 374 5.00 -7.86 26.15
N PHE A 375 4.35 -7.09 25.25
CA PHE A 375 4.55 -5.65 25.14
C PHE A 375 3.77 -4.82 26.18
N GLU A 376 2.87 -5.40 26.95
CA GLU A 376 2.12 -4.69 27.99
C GLU A 376 3.00 -3.98 29.03
N LYS A 377 4.22 -4.50 29.26
CA LYS A 377 5.19 -4.00 30.22
C LYS A 377 6.30 -3.13 29.60
N LYS A 378 6.26 -2.91 28.27
CA LYS A 378 7.27 -2.15 27.54
C LYS A 378 6.87 -0.67 27.43
N ASP A 379 7.63 0.12 26.68
CA ASP A 379 7.44 1.55 26.48
C ASP A 379 6.02 1.90 25.98
N SER A 380 5.52 3.08 26.33
CA SER A 380 4.14 3.50 26.06
C SER A 380 3.75 3.38 24.58
N LYS A 381 4.64 3.76 23.66
CA LYS A 381 4.39 3.67 22.21
C LYS A 381 4.21 2.23 21.72
N MET A 382 5.11 1.32 22.13
CA MET A 382 5.03 -0.10 21.77
C MET A 382 3.83 -0.76 22.44
N LYS A 383 3.53 -0.38 23.69
CA LYS A 383 2.36 -0.84 24.43
C LYS A 383 1.07 -0.44 23.72
N SER A 384 0.95 0.83 23.26
CA SER A 384 -0.22 1.29 22.53
C SER A 384 -0.40 0.53 21.22
N ALA A 385 0.66 0.35 20.42
CA ALA A 385 0.61 -0.38 19.17
C ALA A 385 0.22 -1.86 19.38
N ALA A 386 0.77 -2.52 20.38
CA ALA A 386 0.46 -3.92 20.69
C ALA A 386 -0.98 -4.08 21.20
N ALA A 387 -1.43 -3.20 22.09
CA ALA A 387 -2.79 -3.21 22.61
C ALA A 387 -3.82 -2.91 21.51
N THR A 388 -3.51 -2.01 20.57
CA THR A 388 -4.37 -1.75 19.40
C THR A 388 -4.57 -3.01 18.55
N ASN A 389 -3.49 -3.75 18.28
CA ASN A 389 -3.60 -5.00 17.52
C ASN A 389 -4.32 -6.10 18.31
N LEU A 390 -4.10 -6.21 19.63
CA LEU A 390 -4.84 -7.13 20.48
C LEU A 390 -6.33 -6.83 20.47
N SER A 391 -6.71 -5.56 20.60
CA SER A 391 -8.12 -5.13 20.51
C SER A 391 -8.74 -5.58 19.19
N PHE A 392 -8.03 -5.39 18.07
CA PHE A 392 -8.50 -5.81 16.75
C PHE A 392 -8.67 -7.33 16.63
N ILE A 393 -7.72 -8.12 17.15
CA ILE A 393 -7.81 -9.59 17.12
C ILE A 393 -9.02 -10.08 17.91
N TYR A 394 -9.20 -9.58 19.14
CA TYR A 394 -10.35 -9.96 19.97
C TYR A 394 -11.68 -9.51 19.34
N PHE A 395 -11.69 -8.36 18.66
CA PHE A 395 -12.86 -7.91 17.92
C PHE A 395 -13.21 -8.88 16.78
N GLN A 396 -12.24 -9.38 16.03
CA GLN A 396 -12.46 -10.39 14.99
C GLN A 396 -12.97 -11.74 15.56
N GLU A 397 -12.50 -12.11 16.76
CA GLU A 397 -12.96 -13.31 17.47
C GLU A 397 -14.35 -13.11 18.13
N LYS A 398 -14.96 -11.94 17.97
CA LYS A 398 -16.25 -11.56 18.58
C LYS A 398 -16.20 -11.49 20.12
N ASP A 399 -15.01 -11.44 20.73
CA ASP A 399 -14.84 -11.17 22.16
C ASP A 399 -14.77 -9.64 22.40
N PHE A 400 -15.92 -9.02 22.37
CA PHE A 400 -16.03 -7.55 22.42
C PHE A 400 -15.61 -6.96 23.78
N ASP A 401 -15.68 -7.72 24.85
CA ASP A 401 -15.28 -7.26 26.19
C ASP A 401 -13.75 -7.16 26.31
N GLN A 402 -13.02 -8.16 25.81
CA GLN A 402 -11.56 -8.08 25.73
C GLN A 402 -11.11 -7.04 24.70
N ALA A 403 -11.80 -6.95 23.56
CA ALA A 403 -11.50 -5.93 22.56
C ALA A 403 -11.62 -4.52 23.15
N ASP A 404 -12.67 -4.24 23.92
CA ASP A 404 -12.90 -2.97 24.59
C ASP A 404 -11.82 -2.65 25.63
N LYS A 405 -11.47 -3.63 26.49
CA LYS A 405 -10.39 -3.50 27.46
C LYS A 405 -9.04 -3.15 26.84
N TYR A 406 -8.68 -3.82 25.74
CA TYR A 406 -7.40 -3.55 25.07
C TYR A 406 -7.45 -2.23 24.29
N ALA A 407 -8.62 -1.79 23.80
CA ALA A 407 -8.77 -0.46 23.22
C ALA A 407 -8.53 0.63 24.28
N ASP A 408 -9.09 0.48 25.50
CA ASP A 408 -8.86 1.40 26.62
C ASP A 408 -7.37 1.39 27.05
N LEU A 409 -6.73 0.23 27.07
CA LEU A 409 -5.31 0.12 27.35
C LEU A 409 -4.45 0.85 26.30
N ALA A 410 -4.80 0.73 25.04
CA ALA A 410 -4.10 1.40 23.93
C ALA A 410 -4.24 2.93 24.04
N MET A 411 -5.45 3.42 24.32
CA MET A 411 -5.74 4.85 24.52
C MET A 411 -5.05 5.41 25.78
N SER A 412 -4.99 4.63 26.87
CA SER A 412 -4.26 5.06 28.08
C SER A 412 -2.76 5.18 27.87
N ALA A 413 -2.19 4.38 26.97
CA ALA A 413 -0.77 4.41 26.64
C ALA A 413 -0.44 5.52 25.62
N ASP A 414 -1.33 5.77 24.66
CA ASP A 414 -1.23 6.84 23.67
C ASP A 414 -2.63 7.35 23.31
N HIS A 415 -2.99 8.51 23.85
CA HIS A 415 -4.30 9.14 23.69
C HIS A 415 -4.53 9.63 22.26
N TYR A 416 -3.49 9.90 21.51
CA TYR A 416 -3.56 10.43 20.15
C TYR A 416 -3.49 9.34 19.05
N ASN A 417 -3.45 8.06 19.43
CA ASN A 417 -3.40 6.96 18.48
C ASN A 417 -4.75 6.79 17.75
N PRO A 418 -4.84 7.15 16.44
CA PRO A 418 -6.10 7.10 15.70
C PRO A 418 -6.65 5.67 15.56
N ALA A 419 -5.78 4.66 15.44
CA ALA A 419 -6.19 3.27 15.33
C ALA A 419 -6.79 2.73 16.64
N ALA A 420 -6.28 3.16 17.80
CA ALA A 420 -6.86 2.81 19.10
C ALA A 420 -8.25 3.41 19.28
N LEU A 421 -8.41 4.69 18.94
CA LEU A 421 -9.71 5.39 18.95
C LEU A 421 -10.71 4.74 17.99
N THR A 422 -10.26 4.31 16.80
CA THR A 422 -11.08 3.60 15.82
C THR A 422 -11.57 2.27 16.38
N ASN A 423 -10.67 1.49 17.00
CA ASN A 423 -11.07 0.21 17.63
C ASN A 423 -12.04 0.41 18.79
N LYS A 424 -11.85 1.45 19.61
CA LYS A 424 -12.83 1.82 20.65
C LYS A 424 -14.17 2.16 20.05
N GLY A 425 -14.19 2.99 19.00
CA GLY A 425 -15.40 3.29 18.25
C GLY A 425 -16.08 2.03 17.71
N ASN A 426 -15.31 1.05 17.20
CA ASN A 426 -15.87 -0.22 16.70
C ASN A 426 -16.54 -1.04 17.81
N THR A 427 -15.95 -1.13 19.01
CA THR A 427 -16.54 -1.86 20.13
C THR A 427 -17.85 -1.21 20.61
N VAL A 428 -17.89 0.13 20.62
CA VAL A 428 -19.09 0.91 20.97
C VAL A 428 -20.16 0.79 19.89
N PHE A 429 -19.76 0.77 18.60
CA PHE A 429 -20.66 0.59 17.46
C PHE A 429 -21.41 -0.76 17.53
N VAL A 430 -20.72 -1.84 17.89
CA VAL A 430 -21.35 -3.18 18.06
C VAL A 430 -22.33 -3.18 19.23
N LYS A 431 -22.07 -2.39 20.28
CA LYS A 431 -23.00 -2.17 21.40
C LYS A 431 -24.22 -1.31 21.01
N GLN A 432 -24.32 -0.91 19.72
CA GLN A 432 -25.40 -0.09 19.14
C GLN A 432 -25.46 1.37 19.62
N ASP A 433 -24.45 1.87 20.32
CA ASP A 433 -24.30 3.27 20.68
C ASP A 433 -23.60 4.04 19.56
N TYR A 434 -24.35 4.32 18.49
CA TYR A 434 -23.80 4.91 17.26
C TYR A 434 -23.33 6.36 17.44
N GLU A 435 -23.94 7.10 18.38
CA GLU A 435 -23.58 8.49 18.67
C GLU A 435 -22.19 8.57 19.29
N LYS A 436 -21.93 7.80 20.35
CA LYS A 436 -20.60 7.74 20.98
C LYS A 436 -19.56 7.13 20.04
N ALA A 437 -19.91 6.13 19.23
CA ALA A 437 -19.01 5.59 18.23
C ALA A 437 -18.57 6.69 17.24
N ALA A 438 -19.49 7.53 16.77
CA ALA A 438 -19.19 8.65 15.89
C ALA A 438 -18.27 9.70 16.56
N GLU A 439 -18.38 9.93 17.87
CA GLU A 439 -17.47 10.80 18.61
C GLU A 439 -16.02 10.28 18.59
N PHE A 440 -15.81 8.98 18.86
CA PHE A 440 -14.49 8.36 18.81
C PHE A 440 -13.89 8.40 17.39
N TYR A 441 -14.69 8.15 16.35
CA TYR A 441 -14.20 8.26 14.97
C TYR A 441 -13.84 9.70 14.58
N LYS A 442 -14.61 10.69 15.04
CA LYS A 442 -14.27 12.11 14.84
C LYS A 442 -12.98 12.49 15.55
N GLU A 443 -12.75 11.98 16.76
CA GLU A 443 -11.51 12.23 17.50
C GLU A 443 -10.32 11.58 16.80
N ALA A 444 -10.47 10.36 16.29
CA ALA A 444 -9.46 9.71 15.48
C ALA A 444 -9.10 10.54 14.23
N LEU A 445 -10.11 11.11 13.55
CA LEU A 445 -9.92 11.97 12.36
C LEU A 445 -9.32 13.35 12.69
N ARG A 446 -9.47 13.84 13.92
CA ARG A 446 -8.75 15.05 14.37
C ARG A 446 -7.26 14.79 14.52
N ASN A 447 -6.88 13.59 14.96
CA ASN A 447 -5.49 13.20 15.13
C ASN A 447 -4.84 12.81 13.79
N ASP A 448 -5.57 12.10 12.93
CA ASP A 448 -5.16 11.76 11.57
C ASP A 448 -6.33 11.92 10.59
N SER A 449 -6.33 13.02 9.86
CA SER A 449 -7.38 13.36 8.88
C SER A 449 -7.43 12.42 7.67
N LEU A 450 -6.40 11.60 7.46
CA LEU A 450 -6.31 10.63 6.36
C LEU A 450 -6.63 9.20 6.80
N CYS A 451 -7.04 8.99 8.07
CA CYS A 451 -7.44 7.67 8.56
C CYS A 451 -8.71 7.17 7.83
N THR A 452 -8.49 6.36 6.81
CA THR A 452 -9.55 5.83 5.93
C THR A 452 -10.54 4.96 6.68
N GLU A 453 -10.07 4.18 7.65
CA GLU A 453 -10.89 3.28 8.47
C GLU A 453 -11.87 4.06 9.35
N SER A 454 -11.37 5.10 10.01
CA SER A 454 -12.23 5.97 10.84
C SER A 454 -13.27 6.71 10.01
N LEU A 455 -12.87 7.20 8.82
CA LEU A 455 -13.77 7.91 7.92
C LEU A 455 -14.88 7.00 7.38
N HIS A 456 -14.51 5.76 7.02
CA HIS A 456 -15.48 4.75 6.58
C HIS A 456 -16.48 4.40 7.70
N ASN A 457 -15.97 4.14 8.91
CA ASN A 457 -16.80 3.72 10.03
C ASN A 457 -17.68 4.87 10.56
N LEU A 458 -17.20 6.12 10.48
CA LEU A 458 -18.01 7.31 10.75
C LEU A 458 -19.18 7.42 9.76
N GLY A 459 -18.94 7.22 8.48
CA GLY A 459 -19.98 7.18 7.45
C GLY A 459 -21.03 6.10 7.73
N LEU A 460 -20.60 4.90 8.17
CA LEU A 460 -21.52 3.84 8.58
C LEU A 460 -22.30 4.20 9.84
N ALA A 461 -21.69 4.85 10.84
CA ALA A 461 -22.37 5.29 12.05
C ALA A 461 -23.46 6.32 11.72
N TYR A 462 -23.17 7.32 10.90
CA TYR A 462 -24.15 8.28 10.43
C TYR A 462 -25.29 7.64 9.63
N LYS A 463 -24.98 6.65 8.79
CA LYS A 463 -25.99 5.89 8.06
C LYS A 463 -26.95 5.15 9.02
N ARG A 464 -26.42 4.58 10.14
CA ARG A 464 -27.25 3.94 11.18
C ARG A 464 -28.11 4.93 11.97
N LEU A 465 -27.61 6.15 12.17
CA LEU A 465 -28.35 7.26 12.79
C LEU A 465 -29.34 7.94 11.84
N ASN A 466 -29.39 7.52 10.57
CA ASN A 466 -30.19 8.13 9.50
C ASN A 466 -29.78 9.58 9.17
N HIS A 467 -28.54 9.96 9.47
CA HIS A 467 -27.92 11.23 9.08
C HIS A 467 -27.26 11.04 7.70
N LEU A 468 -28.10 11.00 6.65
CA LEU A 468 -27.66 10.57 5.31
C LEU A 468 -26.76 11.59 4.63
N GLU A 469 -26.94 12.89 4.87
CA GLU A 469 -26.11 13.95 4.30
C GLU A 469 -24.67 13.90 4.84
N GLU A 470 -24.51 13.74 6.15
CA GLU A 470 -23.21 13.61 6.78
C GLU A 470 -22.51 12.29 6.39
N ALA A 471 -23.28 11.21 6.25
CA ALA A 471 -22.77 9.94 5.75
C ALA A 471 -22.24 10.10 4.31
N LEU A 472 -23.00 10.79 3.45
CA LEU A 472 -22.59 11.07 2.07
C LEU A 472 -21.30 11.88 2.02
N ASP A 473 -21.17 12.93 2.83
CA ASP A 473 -19.96 13.76 2.90
C ASP A 473 -18.72 12.91 3.31
N CYS A 474 -18.88 12.03 4.30
CA CYS A 474 -17.81 11.12 4.72
C CYS A 474 -17.36 10.20 3.58
N PHE A 475 -18.31 9.56 2.87
CA PHE A 475 -17.95 8.64 1.78
C PHE A 475 -17.45 9.35 0.52
N LEU A 476 -17.88 10.58 0.22
CA LEU A 476 -17.31 11.40 -0.85
C LEU A 476 -15.85 11.78 -0.55
N LYS A 477 -15.54 12.18 0.68
CA LYS A 477 -14.16 12.42 1.13
C LYS A 477 -13.32 11.15 1.01
N LEU A 478 -13.87 10.02 1.45
CA LEU A 478 -13.20 8.73 1.36
C LEU A 478 -12.94 8.32 -0.10
N HIS A 479 -13.90 8.56 -1.01
CA HIS A 479 -13.74 8.32 -2.43
C HIS A 479 -12.65 9.21 -3.06
N ALA A 480 -12.49 10.45 -2.60
CA ALA A 480 -11.41 11.33 -3.05
C ALA A 480 -10.02 10.75 -2.68
N ILE A 481 -9.91 10.04 -1.56
CA ILE A 481 -8.68 9.35 -1.11
C ILE A 481 -8.53 8.00 -1.86
N LEU A 482 -9.58 7.17 -1.86
CA LEU A 482 -9.62 5.82 -2.41
C LEU A 482 -10.43 5.77 -3.72
N LYS A 483 -9.92 6.37 -4.79
CA LYS A 483 -10.64 6.60 -6.05
C LYS A 483 -11.25 5.36 -6.71
N ASN A 484 -10.63 4.19 -6.55
CA ASN A 484 -11.04 2.95 -7.22
C ASN A 484 -11.58 1.89 -6.23
N SER A 485 -12.00 2.28 -5.03
CA SER A 485 -12.58 1.34 -4.07
C SER A 485 -14.05 1.06 -4.43
N ASP A 486 -14.32 -0.18 -4.85
CA ASP A 486 -15.66 -0.71 -5.11
C ASP A 486 -16.56 -0.62 -3.88
N GLN A 487 -16.02 -0.91 -2.69
CA GLN A 487 -16.75 -0.83 -1.42
C GLN A 487 -17.24 0.59 -1.14
N VAL A 488 -16.39 1.61 -1.33
CA VAL A 488 -16.77 3.01 -1.10
C VAL A 488 -17.83 3.46 -2.11
N MET A 489 -17.67 3.14 -3.38
CA MET A 489 -18.64 3.46 -4.42
C MET A 489 -19.99 2.75 -4.18
N TYR A 490 -19.94 1.50 -3.68
CA TYR A 490 -21.16 0.80 -3.29
C TYR A 490 -21.89 1.48 -2.13
N GLN A 491 -21.17 1.94 -1.10
CA GLN A 491 -21.79 2.68 0.02
C GLN A 491 -22.38 4.01 -0.45
N LEU A 492 -21.74 4.73 -1.36
CA LEU A 492 -22.30 5.94 -1.99
C LEU A 492 -23.61 5.62 -2.70
N ALA A 493 -23.65 4.56 -3.51
CA ALA A 493 -24.85 4.14 -4.19
C ALA A 493 -25.99 3.79 -3.20
N ASP A 494 -25.63 3.13 -2.10
CA ASP A 494 -26.59 2.72 -1.07
C ASP A 494 -27.19 3.92 -0.33
N ILE A 495 -26.39 4.94 -0.05
CA ILE A 495 -26.84 6.19 0.56
C ILE A 495 -27.76 6.95 -0.39
N TYR A 496 -27.40 7.08 -1.67
CA TYR A 496 -28.28 7.73 -2.66
C TYR A 496 -29.61 7.00 -2.84
N GLU A 497 -29.63 5.65 -2.78
CA GLU A 497 -30.87 4.86 -2.75
C GLU A 497 -31.71 5.20 -1.52
N LEU A 498 -31.12 5.29 -0.32
CA LEU A 498 -31.81 5.66 0.91
C LEU A 498 -32.34 7.11 0.89
N MET A 499 -31.63 8.03 0.23
CA MET A 499 -32.08 9.41 0.01
C MET A 499 -33.19 9.50 -1.06
N GLY A 500 -33.45 8.42 -1.80
CA GLY A 500 -34.44 8.37 -2.88
C GLY A 500 -33.93 8.80 -4.26
N ASP A 501 -32.65 9.18 -4.39
CA ASP A 501 -32.05 9.53 -5.69
C ASP A 501 -31.53 8.26 -6.39
N ARG A 502 -32.47 7.55 -7.03
CA ARG A 502 -32.17 6.32 -7.76
C ARG A 502 -31.20 6.53 -8.92
N GLN A 503 -31.28 7.68 -9.60
CA GLN A 503 -30.44 7.96 -10.75
C GLN A 503 -28.95 8.08 -10.39
N GLN A 504 -28.64 8.73 -9.26
CA GLN A 504 -27.28 8.79 -8.76
C GLN A 504 -26.81 7.43 -8.24
N ALA A 505 -27.70 6.69 -7.57
CA ALA A 505 -27.38 5.32 -7.12
C ALA A 505 -26.99 4.41 -8.30
N ILE A 506 -27.74 4.45 -9.40
CA ILE A 506 -27.43 3.69 -10.62
C ILE A 506 -26.07 4.13 -11.21
N LYS A 507 -25.79 5.43 -11.31
CA LYS A 507 -24.50 5.93 -11.82
C LYS A 507 -23.31 5.40 -11.00
N TRP A 508 -23.41 5.40 -9.67
CA TRP A 508 -22.35 4.86 -8.81
C TRP A 508 -22.20 3.34 -8.96
N LEU A 509 -23.31 2.58 -9.02
CA LEU A 509 -23.25 1.15 -9.25
C LEU A 509 -22.67 0.79 -10.63
N MET A 510 -22.93 1.59 -11.65
CA MET A 510 -22.29 1.41 -12.96
C MET A 510 -20.78 1.60 -12.89
N GLN A 511 -20.28 2.52 -12.06
CA GLN A 511 -18.85 2.64 -11.82
C GLN A 511 -18.28 1.43 -11.06
N VAL A 512 -19.04 0.89 -10.08
CA VAL A 512 -18.65 -0.34 -9.40
C VAL A 512 -18.47 -1.49 -10.38
N ILE A 513 -19.40 -1.67 -11.33
CA ILE A 513 -19.30 -2.72 -12.36
C ILE A 513 -18.07 -2.54 -13.26
N CYS A 514 -17.63 -1.29 -13.51
CA CYS A 514 -16.39 -1.08 -14.27
C CYS A 514 -15.15 -1.63 -13.54
N VAL A 515 -15.17 -1.68 -12.20
CA VAL A 515 -14.08 -2.22 -11.37
C VAL A 515 -14.29 -3.71 -11.12
N THR A 516 -15.50 -4.11 -10.73
CA THR A 516 -15.88 -5.49 -10.37
C THR A 516 -17.06 -5.96 -11.21
N PRO A 517 -16.86 -6.35 -12.48
CA PRO A 517 -17.94 -6.70 -13.41
C PRO A 517 -18.66 -8.00 -13.06
N THR A 518 -18.11 -8.81 -12.18
CA THR A 518 -18.62 -10.15 -11.85
C THR A 518 -19.29 -10.24 -10.48
N ASP A 519 -19.57 -9.13 -9.82
CA ASP A 519 -20.25 -9.15 -8.53
C ASP A 519 -21.77 -9.32 -8.71
N PRO A 520 -22.34 -10.51 -8.32
CA PRO A 520 -23.75 -10.79 -8.49
C PRO A 520 -24.65 -9.94 -7.58
N HIS A 521 -24.11 -9.41 -6.45
CA HIS A 521 -24.89 -8.57 -5.55
C HIS A 521 -25.09 -7.18 -6.12
N VAL A 522 -24.08 -6.61 -6.74
CA VAL A 522 -24.14 -5.30 -7.43
C VAL A 522 -25.11 -5.37 -8.60
N LEU A 523 -25.00 -6.43 -9.43
CA LEU A 523 -25.89 -6.66 -10.57
C LEU A 523 -27.35 -6.80 -10.12
N ALA A 524 -27.63 -7.58 -9.05
CA ALA A 524 -28.97 -7.71 -8.52
C ALA A 524 -29.53 -6.38 -7.99
N LYS A 525 -28.68 -5.56 -7.37
CA LYS A 525 -29.08 -4.24 -6.89
C LYS A 525 -29.41 -3.29 -8.03
N LEU A 526 -28.65 -3.32 -9.12
CA LEU A 526 -28.97 -2.59 -10.35
C LEU A 526 -30.29 -3.07 -10.96
N GLY A 527 -30.50 -4.39 -11.03
CA GLY A 527 -31.76 -4.98 -11.47
C GLY A 527 -32.95 -4.47 -10.67
N LYS A 528 -32.81 -4.38 -9.33
CA LYS A 528 -33.83 -3.83 -8.45
C LYS A 528 -34.11 -2.36 -8.75
N LEU A 529 -33.07 -1.51 -8.83
CA LEU A 529 -33.26 -0.09 -9.09
C LEU A 529 -33.91 0.19 -10.46
N HIS A 530 -33.51 -0.50 -11.50
CA HIS A 530 -34.17 -0.39 -12.83
C HIS A 530 -35.61 -0.91 -12.79
N ASN A 531 -35.90 -1.97 -12.05
CA ASN A 531 -37.27 -2.42 -11.86
C ASN A 531 -38.13 -1.35 -11.14
N ASP A 532 -37.58 -0.71 -10.11
CA ASP A 532 -38.26 0.33 -9.34
C ASP A 532 -38.46 1.63 -10.16
N GLU A 533 -37.68 1.85 -11.20
CA GLU A 533 -37.85 2.91 -12.21
C GLU A 533 -38.84 2.51 -13.32
N GLY A 534 -39.23 1.24 -13.37
CA GLY A 534 -40.17 0.71 -14.39
C GLY A 534 -39.48 0.20 -15.67
N ASP A 535 -38.14 0.26 -15.75
CA ASP A 535 -37.40 -0.31 -16.90
C ASP A 535 -37.21 -1.82 -16.71
N LYS A 536 -38.25 -2.58 -17.05
CA LYS A 536 -38.24 -4.05 -16.94
C LYS A 536 -37.20 -4.72 -17.88
N SER A 537 -36.79 -4.05 -18.95
CA SER A 537 -35.83 -4.63 -19.90
C SER A 537 -34.42 -4.59 -19.33
N GLN A 538 -33.97 -3.48 -18.78
CA GLN A 538 -32.69 -3.40 -18.08
C GLN A 538 -32.68 -4.23 -16.81
N ALA A 539 -33.79 -4.24 -16.05
CA ALA A 539 -33.93 -5.08 -14.88
C ALA A 539 -33.73 -6.57 -15.24
N LEU A 540 -34.37 -7.06 -16.33
CA LEU A 540 -34.20 -8.43 -16.81
C LEU A 540 -32.75 -8.74 -17.19
N HIS A 541 -32.08 -7.80 -17.85
CA HIS A 541 -30.66 -7.95 -18.22
C HIS A 541 -29.79 -8.15 -16.99
N TYR A 542 -29.86 -7.22 -16.01
CA TYR A 542 -29.02 -7.29 -14.82
C TYR A 542 -29.35 -8.47 -13.90
N TYR A 543 -30.63 -8.81 -13.73
CA TYR A 543 -31.01 -9.99 -12.97
C TYR A 543 -30.58 -11.30 -13.63
N SER A 544 -30.64 -11.37 -14.97
CA SER A 544 -30.17 -12.55 -15.70
C SER A 544 -28.67 -12.73 -15.58
N GLU A 545 -27.89 -11.64 -15.65
CA GLU A 545 -26.44 -11.68 -15.43
C GLU A 545 -26.09 -12.04 -13.99
N SER A 546 -26.81 -11.47 -13.00
CA SER A 546 -26.64 -11.85 -11.60
C SER A 546 -26.93 -13.34 -11.37
N PHE A 547 -28.00 -13.86 -11.95
CA PHE A 547 -28.33 -15.28 -11.86
C PHE A 547 -27.30 -16.18 -12.55
N ARG A 548 -26.75 -15.75 -13.69
CA ARG A 548 -25.69 -16.48 -14.38
C ARG A 548 -24.43 -16.66 -13.52
N LEU A 549 -24.09 -15.64 -12.74
CA LEU A 549 -22.91 -15.63 -11.86
C LEU A 549 -23.17 -16.33 -10.52
N PHE A 550 -24.35 -16.13 -9.95
CA PHE A 550 -24.73 -16.71 -8.66
C PHE A 550 -26.17 -17.21 -8.68
N PRO A 551 -26.39 -18.44 -9.17
CA PRO A 551 -27.73 -18.99 -9.39
C PRO A 551 -28.45 -19.47 -8.12
N CYS A 552 -27.97 -19.09 -6.93
CA CYS A 552 -28.57 -19.46 -5.64
C CYS A 552 -29.26 -18.31 -4.93
N LYS A 553 -29.25 -17.08 -5.48
CA LYS A 553 -29.88 -15.92 -4.85
C LYS A 553 -31.39 -15.96 -5.08
N ILE A 554 -32.14 -16.25 -4.00
CA ILE A 554 -33.59 -16.47 -4.04
C ILE A 554 -34.35 -15.27 -4.60
N ASP A 555 -34.01 -14.03 -4.17
CA ASP A 555 -34.69 -12.81 -4.61
C ASP A 555 -34.61 -12.63 -6.14
N VAL A 556 -33.45 -12.95 -6.72
CA VAL A 556 -33.23 -12.90 -8.18
C VAL A 556 -34.06 -13.98 -8.89
N ILE A 557 -34.06 -15.19 -8.33
CA ILE A 557 -34.83 -16.33 -8.88
C ILE A 557 -36.32 -16.00 -8.83
N GLU A 558 -36.82 -15.49 -7.73
CA GLU A 558 -38.22 -15.08 -7.56
C GLU A 558 -38.61 -14.04 -8.60
N TRP A 559 -37.79 -12.96 -8.72
CA TRP A 559 -38.09 -11.91 -9.68
C TRP A 559 -38.12 -12.41 -11.13
N LEU A 560 -37.11 -13.21 -11.52
CA LEU A 560 -37.06 -13.80 -12.86
C LEU A 560 -38.25 -14.73 -13.13
N GLY A 561 -38.58 -15.57 -12.15
CA GLY A 561 -39.75 -16.47 -12.24
C GLY A 561 -41.05 -15.70 -12.41
N VAL A 562 -41.29 -14.66 -11.62
CA VAL A 562 -42.45 -13.78 -11.69
C VAL A 562 -42.51 -13.04 -13.03
N HIS A 563 -41.38 -12.48 -13.48
CA HIS A 563 -41.28 -11.78 -14.76
C HIS A 563 -41.66 -12.70 -15.95
N TYR A 564 -41.19 -13.95 -15.94
CA TYR A 564 -41.59 -14.92 -17.00
C TYR A 564 -43.06 -15.34 -16.90
N ILE A 565 -43.66 -15.38 -15.70
CA ILE A 565 -45.11 -15.57 -15.54
C ILE A 565 -45.89 -14.40 -16.15
N GLU A 566 -45.50 -13.17 -15.87
CA GLU A 566 -46.13 -11.96 -16.42
C GLU A 566 -46.02 -11.91 -17.94
N SER A 567 -44.91 -12.34 -18.47
CA SER A 567 -44.62 -12.44 -19.90
C SER A 567 -45.23 -13.69 -20.56
N GLN A 568 -45.97 -14.50 -19.82
CA GLN A 568 -46.63 -15.75 -20.28
C GLN A 568 -45.69 -16.88 -20.74
N PHE A 569 -44.40 -16.82 -20.38
CA PHE A 569 -43.42 -17.88 -20.63
C PHE A 569 -43.35 -18.88 -19.47
N PHE A 570 -44.44 -19.60 -19.24
CA PHE A 570 -44.62 -20.48 -18.06
C PHE A 570 -43.58 -21.61 -17.98
N GLU A 571 -43.15 -22.17 -19.11
CA GLU A 571 -42.13 -23.22 -19.13
C GLU A 571 -40.78 -22.72 -18.61
N LYS A 572 -40.39 -21.49 -18.96
CA LYS A 572 -39.17 -20.88 -18.43
C LYS A 572 -39.31 -20.55 -16.93
N ALA A 573 -40.45 -20.01 -16.54
CA ALA A 573 -40.72 -19.71 -15.12
C ALA A 573 -40.61 -20.98 -14.26
N THR A 574 -41.08 -22.12 -14.73
CA THR A 574 -40.99 -23.40 -14.02
C THR A 574 -39.56 -23.73 -13.61
N GLN A 575 -38.59 -23.57 -14.52
CA GLN A 575 -37.18 -23.88 -14.26
C GLN A 575 -36.61 -23.07 -13.09
N TYR A 576 -37.02 -21.81 -12.96
CA TYR A 576 -36.59 -20.95 -11.83
C TYR A 576 -37.22 -21.40 -10.52
N PHE A 577 -38.53 -21.79 -10.51
CA PHE A 577 -39.16 -22.23 -9.28
C PHE A 577 -38.74 -23.64 -8.86
N GLU A 578 -38.45 -24.55 -9.80
CA GLU A 578 -37.82 -25.85 -9.52
C GLU A 578 -36.49 -25.63 -8.79
N ARG A 579 -35.67 -24.64 -9.26
CA ARG A 579 -34.40 -24.31 -8.60
C ARG A 579 -34.63 -23.70 -7.22
N ALA A 580 -35.59 -22.79 -7.06
CA ALA A 580 -35.95 -22.22 -5.76
C ALA A 580 -36.37 -23.33 -4.77
N THR A 581 -37.13 -24.31 -5.23
CA THR A 581 -37.55 -25.50 -4.46
C THR A 581 -36.35 -26.34 -3.99
N LEU A 582 -35.32 -26.48 -4.83
CA LEU A 582 -34.07 -27.20 -4.47
C LEU A 582 -33.29 -26.44 -3.38
N ILE A 583 -33.25 -25.12 -3.45
CA ILE A 583 -32.51 -24.28 -2.49
C ILE A 583 -33.27 -24.21 -1.14
N GLN A 584 -34.58 -24.04 -1.18
CA GLN A 584 -35.43 -23.90 0.00
C GLN A 584 -36.59 -24.91 -0.01
N PRO A 585 -36.33 -26.21 0.23
CA PRO A 585 -37.32 -27.25 0.15
C PRO A 585 -38.44 -27.15 1.21
N THR A 586 -38.20 -26.43 2.31
CA THR A 586 -39.17 -26.19 3.39
C THR A 586 -40.20 -25.12 3.05
N GLN A 587 -39.91 -24.26 2.06
CA GLN A 587 -40.78 -23.16 1.66
C GLN A 587 -41.80 -23.66 0.62
N VAL A 588 -43.06 -23.81 1.06
CA VAL A 588 -44.16 -24.29 0.21
C VAL A 588 -44.42 -23.36 -0.99
N LYS A 589 -44.15 -22.07 -0.83
CA LYS A 589 -44.37 -21.02 -1.84
C LYS A 589 -43.78 -21.41 -3.21
N TRP A 590 -42.54 -21.89 -3.25
CA TRP A 590 -41.85 -22.20 -4.51
C TRP A 590 -42.50 -23.38 -5.24
N GLN A 591 -42.84 -24.43 -4.49
CA GLN A 591 -43.52 -25.60 -5.05
C GLN A 591 -44.92 -25.26 -5.58
N LEU A 592 -45.65 -24.36 -4.89
CA LEU A 592 -46.95 -23.90 -5.37
C LEU A 592 -46.81 -23.03 -6.63
N MET A 593 -45.78 -22.19 -6.73
CA MET A 593 -45.51 -21.40 -7.93
C MET A 593 -45.17 -22.31 -9.12
N GLU A 594 -44.33 -23.33 -8.90
CA GLU A 594 -43.99 -24.35 -9.89
C GLU A 594 -45.24 -25.06 -10.41
N ALA A 595 -46.06 -25.61 -9.51
CA ALA A 595 -47.31 -26.29 -9.88
C ALA A 595 -48.32 -25.37 -10.61
N SER A 596 -48.36 -24.09 -10.21
CA SER A 596 -49.15 -23.06 -10.89
C SER A 596 -48.68 -22.79 -12.31
N CYS A 597 -47.35 -22.80 -12.54
CA CYS A 597 -46.77 -22.67 -13.88
C CYS A 597 -47.17 -23.86 -14.77
N TYR A 598 -47.08 -25.10 -14.27
CA TYR A 598 -47.56 -26.28 -15.03
C TYR A 598 -49.05 -26.19 -15.38
N ARG A 599 -49.87 -25.69 -14.45
CA ARG A 599 -51.29 -25.48 -14.74
C ARG A 599 -51.51 -24.44 -15.83
N LYS A 600 -50.77 -23.28 -15.75
CA LYS A 600 -50.90 -22.18 -16.73
C LYS A 600 -50.35 -22.55 -18.11
N SER A 601 -49.37 -23.46 -18.20
CA SER A 601 -48.85 -23.98 -19.47
C SER A 601 -49.75 -25.04 -20.09
N GLY A 602 -50.87 -25.42 -19.45
CA GLY A 602 -51.80 -26.42 -19.94
C GLY A 602 -51.42 -27.87 -19.58
N ASN A 603 -50.32 -28.07 -18.84
CA ASN A 603 -49.92 -29.42 -18.39
C ASN A 603 -50.61 -29.79 -17.09
N TYR A 604 -51.94 -29.99 -17.16
CA TYR A 604 -52.77 -30.21 -15.99
C TYR A 604 -52.45 -31.51 -15.25
N GLN A 605 -51.98 -32.55 -15.95
CA GLN A 605 -51.61 -33.81 -15.34
C GLN A 605 -50.39 -33.63 -14.41
N LYS A 606 -49.33 -32.98 -14.90
CA LYS A 606 -48.12 -32.73 -14.10
C LYS A 606 -48.42 -31.78 -12.96
N ALA A 607 -49.25 -30.76 -13.18
CA ALA A 607 -49.69 -29.84 -12.11
C ALA A 607 -50.40 -30.62 -11.00
N LEU A 608 -51.32 -31.55 -11.34
CA LEU A 608 -52.03 -32.36 -10.37
C LEU A 608 -51.10 -33.26 -9.55
N GLU A 609 -50.14 -33.90 -10.20
CA GLU A 609 -49.12 -34.73 -9.53
C GLU A 609 -48.30 -33.90 -8.56
N THR A 610 -47.80 -32.72 -9.00
CA THR A 610 -47.03 -31.80 -8.15
C THR A 610 -47.85 -31.31 -6.95
N TYR A 611 -49.11 -30.88 -7.14
CA TYR A 611 -49.97 -30.47 -6.03
C TYR A 611 -50.28 -31.63 -5.06
N LYS A 612 -50.45 -32.87 -5.54
CA LYS A 612 -50.58 -34.06 -4.69
C LYS A 612 -49.32 -34.33 -3.87
N GLU A 613 -48.16 -34.12 -4.48
CA GLU A 613 -46.88 -34.26 -3.77
C GLU A 613 -46.70 -33.17 -2.70
N ILE A 614 -47.03 -31.92 -2.99
CA ILE A 614 -47.02 -30.80 -2.02
C ILE A 614 -47.97 -31.13 -0.87
N HIS A 615 -49.18 -31.58 -1.14
CA HIS A 615 -50.13 -31.97 -0.10
C HIS A 615 -49.63 -33.11 0.80
N ARG A 616 -48.86 -34.07 0.25
CA ARG A 616 -48.22 -35.12 1.05
C ARG A 616 -47.17 -34.58 1.99
N LYS A 617 -46.39 -33.59 1.55
CA LYS A 617 -45.34 -32.93 2.36
C LYS A 617 -45.93 -31.93 3.36
N PHE A 618 -46.97 -31.20 2.94
CA PHE A 618 -47.59 -30.11 3.68
C PHE A 618 -49.12 -30.25 3.75
N PRO A 619 -49.64 -31.20 4.52
CA PRO A 619 -51.06 -31.58 4.48
C PRO A 619 -52.01 -30.47 4.98
N GLU A 620 -51.53 -29.49 5.73
CA GLU A 620 -52.32 -28.37 6.32
C GLU A 620 -52.27 -27.09 5.47
N ASN A 621 -51.61 -27.09 4.35
CA ASN A 621 -51.51 -25.90 3.51
C ASN A 621 -52.83 -25.63 2.77
N VAL A 622 -53.50 -24.53 3.12
CA VAL A 622 -54.82 -24.13 2.58
C VAL A 622 -54.74 -23.86 1.07
N ASP A 623 -53.69 -23.11 0.63
CA ASP A 623 -53.53 -22.73 -0.78
C ASP A 623 -53.40 -23.98 -1.70
N CYS A 624 -52.57 -24.94 -1.27
CA CYS A 624 -52.42 -26.19 -1.96
C CYS A 624 -53.76 -26.94 -2.13
N LEU A 625 -54.54 -27.03 -1.03
CA LEU A 625 -55.84 -27.69 -1.04
C LEU A 625 -56.86 -26.96 -1.92
N CYS A 626 -56.86 -25.59 -1.88
CA CYS A 626 -57.68 -24.80 -2.79
C CYS A 626 -57.39 -25.10 -4.27
N PHE A 627 -56.11 -25.15 -4.63
CA PHE A 627 -55.74 -25.47 -6.01
C PHE A 627 -56.05 -26.89 -6.39
N LEU A 628 -55.87 -27.86 -5.48
CA LEU A 628 -56.23 -29.24 -5.71
C LEU A 628 -57.75 -29.41 -5.94
N VAL A 629 -58.61 -28.79 -5.14
CA VAL A 629 -60.05 -28.79 -5.30
C VAL A 629 -60.43 -28.22 -6.66
N ARG A 630 -59.89 -27.03 -7.00
CA ARG A 630 -60.19 -26.36 -8.27
C ARG A 630 -59.76 -27.23 -9.48
N LEU A 631 -58.50 -27.70 -9.48
CA LEU A 631 -57.94 -28.47 -10.59
C LEU A 631 -58.66 -29.84 -10.74
N SER A 632 -58.94 -30.49 -9.61
CA SER A 632 -59.70 -31.75 -9.62
C SER A 632 -61.12 -31.58 -10.10
N THR A 633 -61.78 -30.43 -9.83
CA THR A 633 -63.10 -30.07 -10.34
C THR A 633 -63.04 -29.86 -11.86
N ASP A 634 -62.04 -29.09 -12.34
CA ASP A 634 -61.88 -28.80 -13.77
C ASP A 634 -61.61 -30.08 -14.60
N MET A 635 -60.94 -31.06 -14.00
CA MET A 635 -60.61 -32.34 -14.61
C MET A 635 -61.71 -33.41 -14.40
N GLY A 636 -62.76 -33.13 -13.65
CA GLY A 636 -63.87 -34.07 -13.37
C GLY A 636 -63.50 -35.30 -12.53
N LEU A 637 -62.49 -35.16 -11.62
CA LEU A 637 -61.97 -36.26 -10.82
C LEU A 637 -62.88 -36.57 -9.61
N LYS A 638 -62.98 -37.83 -9.21
CA LYS A 638 -63.82 -38.30 -8.08
C LYS A 638 -63.32 -37.82 -6.71
N GLU A 639 -62.04 -37.40 -6.62
CA GLU A 639 -61.34 -37.03 -5.39
C GLU A 639 -61.73 -35.60 -4.88
N VAL A 640 -62.53 -34.83 -5.63
CA VAL A 640 -62.92 -33.44 -5.31
C VAL A 640 -63.52 -33.32 -3.93
N GLN A 641 -64.45 -34.21 -3.55
CA GLN A 641 -65.14 -34.14 -2.25
C GLN A 641 -64.19 -34.40 -1.08
N GLU A 642 -63.23 -35.26 -1.25
CA GLU A 642 -62.20 -35.55 -0.24
C GLU A 642 -61.34 -34.30 0.02
N TYR A 643 -60.81 -33.66 -1.04
CA TYR A 643 -60.00 -32.46 -0.91
C TYR A 643 -60.82 -31.26 -0.36
N ALA A 644 -62.10 -31.15 -0.75
CA ALA A 644 -62.97 -30.10 -0.23
C ALA A 644 -63.23 -30.23 1.29
N THR A 645 -63.34 -31.47 1.79
CA THR A 645 -63.52 -31.71 3.24
C THR A 645 -62.23 -31.40 4.01
N LYS A 646 -61.06 -31.77 3.43
CA LYS A 646 -59.75 -31.45 4.01
C LYS A 646 -59.50 -29.91 4.04
N LEU A 647 -59.88 -29.22 2.95
CA LEU A 647 -59.78 -27.75 2.86
C LEU A 647 -60.59 -27.08 4.00
N LYS A 648 -61.87 -27.40 4.14
CA LYS A 648 -62.69 -26.80 5.24
C LYS A 648 -62.11 -27.07 6.62
N LYS A 649 -61.47 -28.21 6.85
CA LYS A 649 -60.79 -28.52 8.10
C LYS A 649 -59.55 -27.65 8.30
N ALA A 650 -58.74 -27.50 7.24
CA ALA A 650 -57.51 -26.72 7.27
C ALA A 650 -57.82 -25.21 7.46
N GLU A 651 -58.85 -24.67 6.81
CA GLU A 651 -59.31 -23.29 6.98
C GLU A 651 -59.74 -23.02 8.43
N LYS A 652 -60.50 -23.90 9.03
CA LYS A 652 -60.90 -23.77 10.45
C LYS A 652 -59.67 -23.82 11.38
N MET A 653 -58.69 -24.67 11.11
CA MET A 653 -57.49 -24.74 11.92
C MET A 653 -56.62 -23.48 11.74
N LYS A 654 -56.60 -22.88 10.56
CA LYS A 654 -55.91 -21.61 10.29
C LYS A 654 -56.59 -20.46 11.07
N GLU A 655 -57.94 -20.35 11.02
CA GLU A 655 -58.66 -19.36 11.76
C GLU A 655 -58.44 -19.47 13.29
N ILE A 656 -58.37 -20.67 13.84
CA ILE A 656 -58.09 -20.90 15.26
C ILE A 656 -56.64 -20.46 15.58
N ARG A 657 -55.66 -20.75 14.74
CA ARG A 657 -54.27 -20.32 14.95
C ARG A 657 -54.19 -18.79 14.95
N GLU A 658 -54.76 -18.13 13.93
CA GLU A 658 -54.79 -16.66 13.85
C GLU A 658 -55.45 -16.01 15.08
N GLN A 659 -56.53 -16.60 15.61
CA GLN A 659 -57.18 -16.12 16.86
C GLN A 659 -56.27 -16.32 18.08
N VAL A 660 -55.54 -17.42 18.17
CA VAL A 660 -54.58 -17.69 19.25
C VAL A 660 -53.39 -16.73 19.18
N ASP A 661 -52.86 -16.49 17.99
CA ASP A 661 -51.71 -15.57 17.79
C ASP A 661 -52.10 -14.13 18.14
N VAL A 662 -53.34 -13.69 17.80
CA VAL A 662 -53.88 -12.37 18.22
C VAL A 662 -54.03 -12.30 19.72
N GLN A 663 -54.48 -13.38 20.38
CA GLN A 663 -54.60 -13.42 21.84
C GLN A 663 -53.23 -13.39 22.55
N ILE A 664 -52.20 -14.05 21.99
CA ILE A 664 -50.82 -14.02 22.49
C ILE A 664 -50.27 -12.60 22.37
N LEU A 665 -50.42 -11.94 21.20
CA LEU A 665 -50.00 -10.53 21.01
C LEU A 665 -50.71 -9.56 21.93
N GLN A 666 -51.98 -9.78 22.23
CA GLN A 666 -52.73 -8.96 23.21
C GLN A 666 -52.23 -9.19 24.64
N LEU A 667 -51.84 -10.41 24.99
CA LEU A 667 -51.24 -10.72 26.29
C LEU A 667 -49.84 -10.09 26.42
N ASP A 668 -49.02 -10.13 25.40
CA ASP A 668 -47.69 -9.48 25.39
C ASP A 668 -47.81 -7.95 25.48
N CYS A 669 -48.81 -7.32 24.84
CA CYS A 669 -49.09 -5.89 24.99
C CYS A 669 -49.57 -5.51 26.41
N LEU A 670 -50.24 -6.41 27.13
CA LEU A 670 -50.66 -6.18 28.52
C LEU A 670 -49.49 -6.30 29.51
N PHE A 671 -48.44 -7.03 29.18
CA PHE A 671 -47.21 -7.14 30.00
C PHE A 671 -46.19 -6.03 29.75
N LEU A 672 -46.36 -5.19 28.70
CA LEU A 672 -45.44 -4.08 28.34
C LEU A 672 -45.94 -2.69 28.80
N GLN A 673 -46.96 -2.58 29.68
CA GLN A 673 -47.24 -1.30 30.33
C GLN A 673 -46.22 -1.04 31.45
N PRO A 674 -45.55 0.11 31.48
CA PRO A 674 -44.65 0.47 32.55
C PRO A 674 -45.47 0.71 33.83
N CYS A 675 -45.29 -0.17 34.82
CA CYS A 675 -45.76 0.08 36.19
C CYS A 675 -44.86 1.13 36.83
N ASP A 676 -45.37 2.34 36.99
CA ASP A 676 -44.84 3.31 37.92
C ASP A 676 -44.88 2.75 39.36
N SER A 677 -43.71 2.80 39.94
CA SER A 677 -43.30 2.83 41.34
C SER A 677 -44.31 2.46 42.48
N ASN A 678 -43.76 1.65 43.33
CA ASN A 678 -43.85 1.57 44.81
C ASN A 678 -44.59 0.40 45.44
N HIS A 679 -43.82 -0.23 46.29
CA HIS A 679 -44.02 -1.05 47.49
C HIS A 679 -43.94 -2.57 47.40
N SER A 680 -42.83 -2.97 47.95
CA SER A 680 -42.52 -4.12 48.84
C SER A 680 -43.46 -5.31 48.94
N SER A 681 -42.78 -6.45 48.98
CA SER A 681 -43.03 -7.69 49.70
C SER A 681 -43.75 -8.83 48.97
N GLY A 682 -42.97 -9.84 48.67
CA GLY A 682 -43.27 -11.22 49.00
C GLY A 682 -44.17 -12.00 48.05
N SER A 683 -43.62 -12.82 47.25
CA SER A 683 -43.97 -14.26 47.27
C SER A 683 -43.50 -14.98 45.99
N SER A 684 -42.60 -15.92 46.21
CA SER A 684 -42.08 -16.90 45.27
C SER A 684 -43.16 -17.82 44.72
N ARG A 685 -43.74 -17.47 43.55
CA ARG A 685 -44.58 -18.42 42.80
C ARG A 685 -44.64 -18.20 41.27
N GLY A 686 -43.83 -17.28 40.73
CA GLY A 686 -43.82 -16.92 39.30
C GLY A 686 -42.81 -17.65 38.43
N GLU A 687 -41.81 -18.29 39.01
CA GLU A 687 -40.65 -18.77 38.22
C GLU A 687 -40.82 -20.15 37.53
N ARG A 688 -41.92 -20.89 37.80
CA ARG A 688 -42.09 -22.23 37.18
C ARG A 688 -42.89 -22.26 35.86
N LEU A 689 -43.52 -21.16 35.46
CA LEU A 689 -44.28 -21.09 34.19
C LEU A 689 -43.48 -20.51 33.04
N SER A 690 -42.50 -19.68 33.31
CA SER A 690 -41.64 -19.06 32.28
C SER A 690 -40.61 -20.02 31.65
N ALA A 691 -40.18 -21.05 32.37
CA ALA A 691 -39.22 -22.05 31.87
C ALA A 691 -39.83 -23.08 30.89
N LYS A 692 -41.16 -23.27 30.89
CA LYS A 692 -41.83 -24.23 30.04
C LYS A 692 -42.32 -23.64 28.72
N MET A 693 -42.36 -22.29 28.60
CA MET A 693 -42.73 -21.60 27.37
C MET A 693 -41.52 -21.21 26.48
N ARG A 694 -40.30 -21.20 27.02
CA ARG A 694 -39.07 -20.94 26.23
C ARG A 694 -38.65 -22.08 25.32
N SER A 695 -39.25 -23.24 25.42
CA SER A 695 -38.94 -24.40 24.58
C SER A 695 -39.81 -24.54 23.34
N LEU A 696 -40.68 -23.58 23.04
CA LEU A 696 -41.60 -23.59 21.88
C LEU A 696 -41.44 -22.42 20.92
N THR A 697 -40.52 -21.48 21.17
CA THR A 697 -40.07 -20.53 20.14
C THR A 697 -38.97 -21.19 19.34
N VAL A 698 -39.35 -21.80 18.25
CA VAL A 698 -38.43 -22.21 17.18
C VAL A 698 -37.67 -20.97 16.72
N SER A 699 -36.39 -20.97 17.00
CA SER A 699 -35.44 -19.96 16.61
C SER A 699 -35.53 -19.67 15.10
N ASN A 700 -35.93 -18.45 14.75
CA ASN A 700 -35.58 -17.82 13.50
C ASN A 700 -34.17 -17.23 13.67
N GLU A 701 -33.17 -18.09 13.78
CA GLU A 701 -31.81 -17.68 13.53
C GLU A 701 -31.55 -17.77 12.02
N PRO A 702 -30.96 -16.74 11.41
CA PRO A 702 -30.51 -16.83 10.04
C PRO A 702 -29.39 -17.88 9.97
N TYR A 703 -29.62 -18.89 9.18
CA TYR A 703 -28.71 -20.00 8.89
C TYR A 703 -27.45 -19.41 8.25
N GLU A 704 -26.35 -19.35 8.99
CA GLU A 704 -25.02 -19.18 8.42
C GLU A 704 -24.74 -20.47 7.63
N ALA A 705 -24.73 -20.35 6.33
CA ALA A 705 -24.37 -21.43 5.43
C ALA A 705 -22.91 -21.80 5.66
N ASP A 706 -22.67 -23.00 6.18
CA ASP A 706 -21.39 -23.69 6.10
C ASP A 706 -21.03 -23.85 4.62
N SER A 707 -20.22 -22.93 4.11
CA SER A 707 -19.70 -22.94 2.77
C SER A 707 -18.52 -23.90 2.69
N GLN A 708 -18.77 -25.17 2.40
CA GLN A 708 -17.80 -26.05 1.74
C GLN A 708 -18.47 -27.39 1.38
N LYS A 709 -19.25 -27.38 0.29
CA LYS A 709 -19.33 -28.51 -0.61
C LYS A 709 -19.26 -27.93 -2.02
N GLU A 710 -18.17 -28.25 -2.70
CA GLU A 710 -18.03 -28.04 -4.14
C GLU A 710 -19.24 -28.65 -4.83
N LEU A 711 -20.11 -27.80 -5.38
CA LEU A 711 -21.18 -28.20 -6.24
C LEU A 711 -20.58 -28.37 -7.63
N ASP A 712 -20.66 -29.61 -8.12
CA ASP A 712 -20.26 -30.07 -9.44
C ASP A 712 -20.80 -29.12 -10.53
N ALA A 713 -19.92 -28.57 -11.35
CA ALA A 713 -20.20 -27.49 -12.30
C ALA A 713 -20.81 -28.02 -13.61
N SER A 714 -21.94 -28.75 -13.54
CA SER A 714 -22.78 -29.00 -14.72
C SER A 714 -24.05 -28.15 -14.70
N TYR A 715 -23.85 -26.81 -14.72
CA TYR A 715 -24.93 -25.86 -14.86
C TYR A 715 -25.30 -25.71 -16.33
N MET A 716 -26.48 -26.17 -16.73
CA MET A 716 -27.09 -25.80 -17.99
C MET A 716 -27.85 -24.50 -17.82
N ASP A 717 -27.49 -23.48 -18.61
CA ASP A 717 -28.19 -22.20 -18.64
C ASP A 717 -29.68 -22.41 -18.98
N PRO A 718 -30.61 -22.06 -18.09
CA PRO A 718 -32.05 -22.26 -18.37
C PRO A 718 -32.57 -21.31 -19.46
N LEU A 719 -31.79 -20.38 -19.97
CA LEU A 719 -32.17 -19.41 -21.02
C LEU A 719 -31.91 -19.94 -22.45
N GLY A 720 -31.36 -21.15 -22.63
CA GLY A 720 -31.14 -21.78 -23.93
C GLY A 720 -29.72 -22.30 -24.14
N PRO A 721 -29.45 -23.02 -25.25
CA PRO A 721 -28.11 -23.51 -25.53
C PRO A 721 -27.12 -22.34 -25.67
N GLN A 722 -25.94 -22.51 -25.07
CA GLN A 722 -24.84 -21.55 -25.22
C GLN A 722 -24.55 -21.37 -26.71
N ILE A 723 -24.63 -20.12 -27.19
CA ILE A 723 -24.08 -19.74 -28.48
C ILE A 723 -22.58 -19.97 -28.40
N GLU A 724 -22.10 -21.05 -29.04
CA GLU A 724 -20.66 -21.26 -29.18
C GLU A 724 -20.05 -20.00 -29.80
N ARG A 725 -19.19 -19.31 -29.04
CA ARG A 725 -18.37 -18.25 -29.61
C ARG A 725 -17.55 -18.85 -30.74
N PRO A 726 -17.56 -18.27 -31.95
CA PRO A 726 -16.70 -18.73 -33.01
C PRO A 726 -15.28 -18.77 -32.48
N LYS A 727 -14.65 -19.92 -32.51
CA LYS A 727 -13.24 -20.11 -32.25
C LYS A 727 -12.50 -19.26 -33.27
N THR A 728 -12.00 -18.10 -32.86
CA THR A 728 -11.02 -17.37 -33.63
C THR A 728 -9.81 -18.30 -33.72
N GLY A 729 -9.66 -18.94 -34.86
CA GLY A 729 -8.50 -19.75 -35.16
C GLY A 729 -7.26 -18.89 -35.03
N ALA A 730 -6.47 -19.13 -34.00
CA ALA A 730 -5.12 -18.63 -33.94
C ALA A 730 -4.39 -19.23 -35.13
N LYS A 731 -4.21 -18.43 -36.21
CA LYS A 731 -3.22 -18.73 -37.22
C LYS A 731 -1.88 -18.79 -36.47
N LYS A 732 -1.32 -19.99 -36.39
CA LYS A 732 0.11 -20.17 -36.14
C LYS A 732 0.83 -19.25 -37.11
N ARG A 733 1.52 -18.25 -36.60
CA ARG A 733 2.56 -17.58 -37.34
C ARG A 733 3.65 -18.63 -37.54
N VAL A 734 3.92 -18.88 -38.80
CA VAL A 734 5.10 -19.58 -39.25
C VAL A 734 6.26 -18.70 -38.81
N ASP A 735 7.20 -19.28 -38.08
CA ASP A 735 8.50 -18.67 -37.81
C ASP A 735 9.20 -18.50 -39.16
N ASP A 736 9.24 -17.27 -39.66
CA ASP A 736 10.21 -16.88 -40.67
C ASP A 736 11.48 -16.57 -39.89
N ASP A 737 12.43 -17.49 -40.01
CA ASP A 737 13.84 -17.32 -39.71
C ASP A 737 14.36 -16.19 -40.59
N ASP A 738 14.37 -14.95 -40.09
CA ASP A 738 15.21 -13.90 -40.64
C ASP A 738 16.57 -13.96 -39.94
N ASP A 739 17.42 -14.65 -40.63
CA ASP A 739 18.87 -14.68 -40.59
C ASP A 739 19.42 -13.24 -40.64
N PHE A 740 19.61 -12.60 -39.47
CA PHE A 740 20.45 -11.41 -39.35
C PHE A 740 21.88 -11.89 -39.04
N GLY A 741 22.62 -11.96 -40.13
CA GLY A 741 24.04 -12.21 -40.08
C GLY A 741 24.75 -11.32 -39.06
N ASP A 742 25.60 -11.97 -38.27
CA ASP A 742 26.64 -11.38 -37.45
C ASP A 742 27.57 -10.54 -38.34
N GLU A 743 27.30 -9.26 -38.49
CA GLU A 743 28.32 -8.31 -38.86
C GLU A 743 29.24 -8.12 -37.66
N GLU A 744 30.30 -8.90 -37.63
CA GLU A 744 31.51 -8.61 -36.88
C GLU A 744 31.98 -7.19 -37.23
N LEU A 745 31.60 -6.25 -36.36
CA LEU A 745 32.25 -4.94 -36.36
C LEU A 745 33.69 -5.14 -35.91
N GLY A 746 34.57 -5.11 -36.92
CA GLY A 746 35.98 -5.29 -36.79
C GLY A 746 36.61 -4.45 -35.69
N ASP A 747 37.64 -5.04 -35.07
CA ASP A 747 38.48 -4.50 -33.98
C ASP A 747 39.29 -3.23 -34.36
N ASP A 748 39.03 -2.62 -35.51
CA ASP A 748 39.87 -1.53 -36.09
C ASP A 748 39.50 -0.10 -35.62
N LEU A 749 38.69 0.08 -34.56
CA LEU A 749 38.39 1.39 -34.00
C LEU A 749 39.06 1.67 -32.64
N LEU A 750 40.09 0.93 -32.28
CA LEU A 750 40.97 1.27 -31.16
C LEU A 750 42.31 1.72 -31.71
N PRO A 751 42.68 3.01 -31.70
CA PRO A 751 44.06 3.39 -31.90
C PRO A 751 44.89 2.87 -30.73
N GLU A 752 46.03 2.27 -31.04
CA GLU A 752 47.08 1.76 -30.15
C GLU A 752 47.49 2.71 -29.05
#